data_a6d04a8031aa21935d57c3dc9499c7d9
#
_entry.id   a6d04a8031aa21935d57c3dc9499c7d9
#
_cell.length_a   1.000
_cell.length_b   1.000
_cell.length_c   1.000
_cell.angle_alpha   90.00
_cell.angle_beta   90.00
_cell.angle_gamma   90.00
#
_symmetry.space_group_name_H-M   'P 1'
#
loop_
_entity.id
_entity.type
_entity.pdbx_description
1 polymer ?
#
loop_
_entity_poly.entity_id
_entity_poly.type
_entity_poly.pdbx_seq_one_letter_code
_entity_poly.pdbx_strand_id
1 'polypeptide(L)'
;MSFLLPSLLFGLLLASAPIIIHLLNRKRFIRVDWAPMKYLKLTIKTNRRRLEIEQWILLALRTLAVMALIFAIARPVGKGTNLAGMLRLSGRASRVIVLDDSLSMGHKPATSMTFDRARRTLAEIMRQIGSQDSVTVITSSHPHEPLVRQAQLDESSLAELLGRLEKLEPVDAGSAWASTLGAVDDHLKSAVFPMKEVILVTDLWEAGWTPEVGEICDRWATDEVTLRVFDTGAEPTGNRVLETLERVEPVVLVDTPARFMAKIRNDGAEALPAQNAVLRVDGVEQGIELPEVATNASVDVPLQVIFESPGQHQLSLSIPADAINGDNTRHLMVDVRRAIDLALVDGDPGVNAFEGETDFVAIAMTAGNAPWNATQSVSTEWVREPLASPDVVILANVDALPPERVKDLEQLVQAGMGLMIYPGDQIDPEVYNGLLYKNGDGLLPAKLDVPRDVEIKGLIMEAASDSPLAMLNRLNPEALSRIRPRRIQGVITADDDPKVHVLARWNDLNQSPALIEKKFGEGRVLLWTVTADRSWSDWPTEGSFVLATRLATQSVASQVTRWENLTAGEPLRYPFDKESAPATVDLTLPGRAAAIVTPLDRTMTIPRLDSPDTYRSGIYRVSWKGPTGEPVKREFAVSPDSRDSRLVKLTDEAFRVFLGKLVPQIVHVSGEALDIAAAGSELWRYVVRVLLGLLIVETLLAAWIDRRR
;
A
#
# COMPACT_ATOMS: atom_id res chain seq x y z
N MET A 1 16.51 -41.08 -4.88
CA MET A 1 15.12 -41.06 -4.47
C MET A 1 15.05 -40.97 -2.96
N SER A 2 14.40 -39.99 -2.41
CA SER A 2 14.02 -39.91 -1.00
C SER A 2 12.52 -40.15 -0.87
N PHE A 3 12.05 -40.51 0.31
CA PHE A 3 10.62 -40.71 0.58
C PHE A 3 10.20 -39.75 1.67
N LEU A 4 9.05 -39.14 1.52
CA LEU A 4 8.46 -38.25 2.55
C LEU A 4 8.13 -39.03 3.83
N LEU A 5 7.73 -40.31 3.67
CA LEU A 5 7.37 -41.19 4.80
C LEU A 5 8.15 -42.51 4.71
N PRO A 6 9.47 -42.53 4.99
CA PRO A 6 10.33 -43.72 4.81
C PRO A 6 9.91 -44.87 5.72
N SER A 7 9.27 -44.61 6.86
CA SER A 7 8.75 -45.66 7.76
C SER A 7 7.67 -46.54 7.12
N LEU A 8 6.92 -46.02 6.14
CA LEU A 8 5.90 -46.80 5.43
C LEU A 8 6.48 -47.83 4.45
N LEU A 9 7.77 -47.76 4.13
CA LEU A 9 8.43 -48.76 3.33
C LEU A 9 8.50 -50.14 4.06
N PHE A 10 8.40 -50.17 5.39
CA PHE A 10 8.20 -51.45 6.11
C PHE A 10 6.90 -52.15 5.70
N GLY A 11 5.94 -51.45 5.15
CA GLY A 11 4.73 -52.02 4.54
C GLY A 11 5.01 -52.90 3.33
N LEU A 12 6.22 -52.88 2.72
CA LEU A 12 6.61 -53.82 1.66
C LEU A 12 6.57 -55.29 2.12
N LEU A 13 6.62 -55.52 3.41
CA LEU A 13 6.37 -56.86 3.98
C LEU A 13 4.96 -57.37 3.65
N LEU A 14 3.97 -56.50 3.51
CA LEU A 14 2.61 -56.86 3.07
C LEU A 14 2.55 -57.37 1.62
N ALA A 15 3.55 -57.06 0.79
CA ALA A 15 3.65 -57.59 -0.56
C ALA A 15 3.88 -59.11 -0.57
N SER A 16 4.30 -59.72 0.56
CA SER A 16 4.36 -61.16 0.75
C SER A 16 2.98 -61.83 0.95
N ALA A 17 1.95 -61.07 1.33
CA ALA A 17 0.61 -61.57 1.62
C ALA A 17 -0.03 -62.33 0.42
N PRO A 18 -0.04 -61.80 -0.82
CA PRO A 18 -0.56 -62.56 -1.97
C PRO A 18 0.19 -63.86 -2.20
N ILE A 19 1.50 -63.91 -1.96
CA ILE A 19 2.34 -65.10 -2.11
C ILE A 19 1.98 -66.13 -1.03
N ILE A 20 1.87 -65.72 0.21
CA ILE A 20 1.51 -66.57 1.35
C ILE A 20 0.10 -67.16 1.13
N ILE A 21 -0.87 -66.32 0.73
CA ILE A 21 -2.24 -66.78 0.43
C ILE A 21 -2.26 -67.79 -0.71
N HIS A 22 -1.46 -67.55 -1.76
CA HIS A 22 -1.31 -68.50 -2.88
C HIS A 22 -0.73 -69.85 -2.43
N LEU A 23 0.29 -69.81 -1.59
CA LEU A 23 0.91 -71.04 -1.06
C LEU A 23 -0.02 -71.79 -0.12
N LEU A 24 -0.75 -71.12 0.73
CA LEU A 24 -1.73 -71.73 1.65
C LEU A 24 -2.94 -72.34 0.91
N ASN A 25 -3.35 -71.72 -0.19
CA ASN A 25 -4.53 -72.16 -0.96
C ASN A 25 -4.16 -73.19 -2.04
N ARG A 26 -2.89 -73.64 -2.09
CA ARG A 26 -2.43 -74.68 -3.04
C ARG A 26 -3.00 -76.06 -2.61
N LYS A 27 -4.09 -76.47 -3.25
CA LYS A 27 -4.74 -77.76 -2.97
C LYS A 27 -3.72 -78.93 -3.21
N ARG A 28 -3.48 -79.70 -2.20
CA ARG A 28 -2.71 -81.00 -2.33
C ARG A 28 -3.67 -82.03 -2.95
N PHE A 29 -3.41 -82.41 -4.20
CA PHE A 29 -4.14 -83.47 -4.82
C PHE A 29 -3.54 -84.84 -4.32
N ILE A 30 -4.45 -85.69 -3.85
CA ILE A 30 -4.10 -87.12 -3.53
C ILE A 30 -4.13 -87.85 -4.85
N ARG A 31 -3.01 -88.56 -5.16
CA ARG A 31 -2.92 -89.44 -6.34
C ARG A 31 -3.76 -90.68 -6.06
N VAL A 32 -4.76 -90.97 -6.88
CA VAL A 32 -5.46 -92.22 -6.94
C VAL A 32 -5.12 -92.84 -8.31
N ASP A 33 -4.49 -94.00 -8.30
CA ASP A 33 -4.10 -94.72 -9.53
C ASP A 33 -5.31 -95.46 -10.11
N TRP A 34 -5.79 -94.94 -11.27
CA TRP A 34 -6.88 -95.56 -12.01
C TRP A 34 -6.43 -96.06 -13.39
N ALA A 35 -6.77 -97.27 -13.77
CA ALA A 35 -6.18 -98.05 -14.88
C ALA A 35 -6.34 -97.45 -16.30
N PRO A 36 -7.33 -96.62 -16.71
CA PRO A 36 -7.45 -96.07 -18.08
C PRO A 36 -6.63 -94.84 -18.40
N MET A 37 -5.71 -94.37 -17.53
CA MET A 37 -5.05 -93.08 -17.61
C MET A 37 -3.93 -92.96 -18.68
N LYS A 38 -3.60 -94.00 -19.45
CA LYS A 38 -2.47 -93.95 -20.36
C LYS A 38 -2.68 -93.02 -21.58
N TYR A 39 -3.90 -92.80 -22.03
CA TYR A 39 -4.22 -92.00 -23.19
C TYR A 39 -4.51 -90.53 -22.84
N LEU A 40 -4.89 -90.21 -21.59
CA LEU A 40 -5.19 -88.82 -21.16
C LEU A 40 -3.93 -88.05 -20.70
N LYS A 41 -2.81 -88.70 -20.47
CA LYS A 41 -1.55 -88.14 -19.93
C LYS A 41 -0.95 -87.02 -20.82
N LEU A 42 -1.08 -87.11 -22.15
CA LEU A 42 -0.50 -86.15 -23.06
C LEU A 42 -1.21 -84.83 -23.13
N THR A 43 -2.56 -84.85 -23.11
CA THR A 43 -3.41 -83.60 -23.17
C THR A 43 -3.42 -82.89 -21.86
N ILE A 44 -3.35 -83.61 -20.72
CA ILE A 44 -3.32 -82.94 -19.38
C ILE A 44 -2.00 -82.23 -19.13
N LYS A 45 -0.86 -82.72 -19.68
CA LYS A 45 0.49 -82.13 -19.42
C LYS A 45 0.62 -80.68 -20.05
N THR A 46 0.01 -80.51 -21.22
CA THR A 46 0.11 -79.22 -21.93
C THR A 46 -0.83 -78.14 -21.29
N ASN A 47 -2.04 -78.52 -20.89
CA ASN A 47 -2.99 -77.65 -20.23
C ASN A 47 -2.55 -77.27 -18.81
N ARG A 48 -1.92 -78.13 -18.07
CA ARG A 48 -1.48 -77.90 -16.71
C ARG A 48 -0.35 -76.86 -16.63
N ARG A 49 0.62 -76.88 -17.51
CA ARG A 49 1.68 -75.89 -17.63
C ARG A 49 1.10 -74.50 -17.95
N ARG A 50 0.11 -74.45 -18.81
CA ARG A 50 -0.56 -73.18 -19.17
C ARG A 50 -1.33 -72.57 -18.00
N LEU A 51 -2.10 -73.34 -17.27
CA LEU A 51 -2.84 -72.92 -16.07
C LEU A 51 -1.89 -72.51 -14.94
N GLU A 52 -0.78 -73.15 -14.77
CA GLU A 52 0.25 -72.77 -13.78
C GLU A 52 0.88 -71.43 -14.17
N ILE A 53 1.17 -71.16 -15.43
CA ILE A 53 1.70 -69.86 -15.92
C ILE A 53 0.70 -68.76 -15.73
N GLU A 54 -0.58 -68.97 -16.06
CA GLU A 54 -1.67 -68.01 -15.88
C GLU A 54 -1.84 -67.61 -14.41
N GLN A 55 -1.74 -68.56 -13.46
CA GLN A 55 -1.78 -68.31 -12.03
C GLN A 55 -0.56 -67.53 -11.53
N TRP A 56 0.63 -67.82 -12.06
CA TRP A 56 1.85 -67.09 -11.72
C TRP A 56 1.81 -65.65 -12.23
N ILE A 57 1.25 -65.38 -13.41
CA ILE A 57 1.09 -64.01 -13.94
C ILE A 57 0.13 -63.22 -13.07
N LEU A 58 -1.05 -63.79 -12.68
CA LEU A 58 -1.98 -63.12 -11.79
C LEU A 58 -1.37 -62.83 -10.41
N LEU A 59 -0.57 -63.79 -9.86
CA LEU A 59 0.11 -63.58 -8.59
C LEU A 59 1.15 -62.45 -8.69
N ALA A 60 1.91 -62.40 -9.78
CA ALA A 60 2.88 -61.34 -10.02
C ALA A 60 2.20 -59.97 -10.14
N LEU A 61 1.07 -59.87 -10.86
CA LEU A 61 0.29 -58.63 -10.99
C LEU A 61 -0.24 -58.13 -9.63
N ARG A 62 -0.79 -59.04 -8.79
CA ARG A 62 -1.26 -58.70 -7.44
C ARG A 62 -0.14 -58.21 -6.54
N THR A 63 1.00 -58.91 -6.57
CA THR A 63 2.16 -58.50 -5.78
C THR A 63 2.68 -57.14 -6.22
N LEU A 64 2.76 -56.88 -7.53
CA LEU A 64 3.13 -55.59 -8.10
C LEU A 64 2.14 -54.47 -7.74
N ALA A 65 0.83 -54.76 -7.74
CA ALA A 65 -0.18 -53.79 -7.34
C ALA A 65 -0.05 -53.39 -5.85
N VAL A 66 0.20 -54.37 -4.96
CA VAL A 66 0.46 -54.08 -3.53
C VAL A 66 1.72 -53.25 -3.35
N MET A 67 2.80 -53.60 -4.05
CA MET A 67 4.04 -52.80 -4.03
C MET A 67 3.82 -51.38 -4.52
N ALA A 68 3.11 -51.21 -5.65
CA ALA A 68 2.81 -49.88 -6.20
C ALA A 68 1.95 -49.03 -5.24
N LEU A 69 1.00 -49.66 -4.53
CA LEU A 69 0.20 -48.99 -3.50
C LEU A 69 1.07 -48.48 -2.35
N ILE A 70 1.99 -49.31 -1.84
CA ILE A 70 2.89 -48.92 -0.75
C ILE A 70 3.84 -47.80 -1.20
N PHE A 71 4.36 -47.88 -2.43
CA PHE A 71 5.15 -46.81 -3.03
C PHE A 71 4.37 -45.52 -3.18
N ALA A 72 3.10 -45.59 -3.59
CA ALA A 72 2.26 -44.40 -3.70
C ALA A 72 2.05 -43.72 -2.33
N ILE A 73 1.80 -44.49 -1.28
CA ILE A 73 1.59 -43.98 0.10
C ILE A 73 2.90 -43.43 0.70
N ALA A 74 4.05 -44.07 0.39
CA ALA A 74 5.37 -43.62 0.86
C ALA A 74 5.84 -42.32 0.21
N ARG A 75 5.09 -41.79 -0.78
CA ARG A 75 5.35 -40.53 -1.51
C ARG A 75 6.82 -40.41 -1.94
N PRO A 76 7.26 -41.11 -2.98
CA PRO A 76 8.61 -40.99 -3.50
C PRO A 76 8.86 -39.59 -4.04
N VAL A 77 9.95 -38.97 -3.60
CA VAL A 77 10.46 -37.70 -4.09
C VAL A 77 11.70 -37.97 -4.94
N GLY A 78 11.67 -37.55 -6.18
CA GLY A 78 12.81 -37.71 -7.09
C GLY A 78 13.92 -36.71 -6.71
N LYS A 79 15.06 -37.19 -6.21
CA LYS A 79 16.28 -36.38 -6.21
C LYS A 79 16.86 -36.36 -7.61
N GLY A 80 16.95 -35.15 -8.13
CA GLY A 80 17.48 -34.73 -9.42
C GLY A 80 18.31 -35.70 -10.29
N THR A 81 18.11 -35.53 -11.49
CA THR A 81 18.90 -35.38 -12.70
C THR A 81 18.54 -36.29 -13.85
N ASN A 82 18.20 -37.57 -13.67
CA ASN A 82 18.09 -38.44 -14.87
C ASN A 82 16.70 -39.06 -15.12
N LEU A 83 15.88 -39.33 -14.11
CA LEU A 83 14.57 -39.97 -14.31
C LEU A 83 13.45 -38.93 -14.47
N ALA A 84 13.53 -37.80 -13.77
CA ALA A 84 12.60 -36.65 -13.95
C ALA A 84 12.80 -35.99 -15.32
N GLY A 85 14.01 -36.03 -15.89
CA GLY A 85 14.28 -35.61 -17.26
C GLY A 85 13.71 -36.56 -18.32
N MET A 86 13.67 -37.86 -18.05
CA MET A 86 13.07 -38.87 -18.96
C MET A 86 11.54 -38.95 -18.85
N LEU A 87 10.98 -38.62 -17.67
CA LEU A 87 9.53 -38.55 -17.43
C LEU A 87 8.97 -37.13 -17.59
N ARG A 88 9.75 -36.16 -18.03
CA ARG A 88 9.26 -34.95 -18.64
C ARG A 88 8.46 -35.36 -19.86
N LEU A 89 7.19 -35.63 -19.65
CA LEU A 89 6.20 -35.54 -20.69
C LEU A 89 6.27 -34.11 -21.19
N SER A 90 7.00 -33.95 -22.26
CA SER A 90 7.59 -32.75 -22.84
C SER A 90 6.53 -31.75 -23.26
N GLY A 91 6.08 -30.91 -22.33
CA GLY A 91 5.40 -29.66 -22.71
C GLY A 91 6.36 -28.51 -22.43
N ARG A 92 6.55 -27.65 -23.40
CA ARG A 92 7.15 -26.33 -23.17
C ARG A 92 6.27 -25.56 -22.21
N ALA A 93 6.87 -24.94 -21.19
CA ALA A 93 6.15 -24.16 -20.20
C ALA A 93 6.35 -22.67 -20.39
N SER A 94 5.29 -21.90 -20.10
CA SER A 94 5.38 -20.45 -19.92
C SER A 94 5.56 -20.15 -18.43
N ARG A 95 6.70 -19.57 -18.08
CA ARG A 95 7.06 -19.25 -16.69
C ARG A 95 7.09 -17.75 -16.47
N VAL A 96 6.38 -17.30 -15.45
CA VAL A 96 6.50 -15.94 -14.96
C VAL A 96 7.21 -15.98 -13.60
N ILE A 97 8.33 -15.30 -13.52
CA ILE A 97 9.17 -15.27 -12.31
C ILE A 97 9.10 -13.87 -11.74
N VAL A 98 8.74 -13.79 -10.47
CA VAL A 98 8.68 -12.54 -9.71
C VAL A 98 9.82 -12.55 -8.70
N LEU A 99 10.70 -11.58 -8.80
CA LEU A 99 11.69 -11.27 -7.77
C LEU A 99 11.13 -10.16 -6.88
N ASP A 100 10.97 -10.44 -5.62
CA ASP A 100 10.66 -9.44 -4.63
C ASP A 100 11.86 -8.53 -4.43
N ASP A 101 11.66 -7.23 -4.63
CA ASP A 101 12.65 -6.17 -4.46
C ASP A 101 12.16 -5.09 -3.48
N SER A 102 11.15 -5.38 -2.66
CA SER A 102 10.58 -4.46 -1.67
C SER A 102 11.58 -4.07 -0.57
N LEU A 103 11.18 -3.10 0.27
CA LEU A 103 12.00 -2.57 1.37
C LEU A 103 12.45 -3.65 2.34
N SER A 104 11.56 -4.59 2.69
CA SER A 104 11.86 -5.71 3.60
C SER A 104 12.97 -6.62 3.11
N MET A 105 13.15 -6.75 1.79
CA MET A 105 14.25 -7.50 1.19
C MET A 105 15.63 -6.88 1.49
N GLY A 106 15.65 -5.61 1.93
CA GLY A 106 16.82 -4.93 2.48
C GLY A 106 17.27 -5.46 3.85
N HIS A 107 16.49 -6.33 4.49
CA HIS A 107 16.80 -6.92 5.79
C HIS A 107 18.13 -7.67 5.79
N LYS A 108 18.99 -7.32 6.75
CA LYS A 108 20.35 -7.83 6.91
C LYS A 108 20.54 -8.46 8.29
N PRO A 109 20.12 -9.73 8.47
CA PRO A 109 20.14 -10.38 9.79
C PRO A 109 21.53 -10.63 10.35
N ALA A 110 22.54 -10.77 9.50
CA ALA A 110 23.94 -11.00 9.90
C ALA A 110 24.92 -10.41 8.89
N THR A 111 25.46 -11.22 7.99
CA THR A 111 26.51 -10.82 7.02
C THR A 111 25.97 -10.58 5.61
N SER A 112 24.83 -11.16 5.25
CA SER A 112 24.25 -11.07 3.92
C SER A 112 22.83 -10.52 3.96
N MET A 113 22.51 -9.67 3.00
CA MET A 113 21.16 -9.13 2.81
C MET A 113 20.22 -10.22 2.29
N THR A 114 18.94 -10.18 2.68
CA THR A 114 17.92 -11.11 2.17
C THR A 114 17.82 -11.04 0.65
N PHE A 115 17.90 -9.84 0.07
CA PHE A 115 17.90 -9.64 -1.38
C PHE A 115 19.07 -10.35 -2.09
N ASP A 116 20.26 -10.37 -1.51
CA ASP A 116 21.42 -11.08 -2.09
C ASP A 116 21.18 -12.59 -2.16
N ARG A 117 20.45 -13.12 -1.17
CA ARG A 117 20.02 -14.51 -1.16
C ARG A 117 18.98 -14.78 -2.24
N ALA A 118 18.00 -13.88 -2.38
CA ALA A 118 16.97 -13.96 -3.41
C ALA A 118 17.57 -13.90 -4.82
N ARG A 119 18.51 -12.99 -5.09
CA ARG A 119 19.22 -12.91 -6.37
C ARG A 119 19.99 -14.20 -6.70
N ARG A 120 20.71 -14.77 -5.73
CA ARG A 120 21.42 -16.06 -5.90
C ARG A 120 20.46 -17.19 -6.17
N THR A 121 19.34 -17.26 -5.43
CA THR A 121 18.27 -18.24 -5.64
C THR A 121 17.68 -18.12 -7.03
N LEU A 122 17.35 -16.90 -7.47
CA LEU A 122 16.84 -16.67 -8.81
C LEU A 122 17.84 -17.06 -9.90
N ALA A 123 19.11 -16.71 -9.75
CA ALA A 123 20.16 -17.08 -10.69
C ALA A 123 20.30 -18.60 -10.82
N GLU A 124 20.16 -19.33 -9.71
CA GLU A 124 20.21 -20.79 -9.74
C GLU A 124 18.96 -21.41 -10.39
N ILE A 125 17.77 -20.86 -10.11
CA ILE A 125 16.53 -21.25 -10.78
C ILE A 125 16.65 -21.06 -12.29
N MET A 126 17.16 -19.91 -12.73
CA MET A 126 17.32 -19.58 -14.14
C MET A 126 18.26 -20.54 -14.89
N ARG A 127 19.35 -21.00 -14.25
CA ARG A 127 20.25 -21.99 -14.84
C ARG A 127 19.60 -23.38 -15.02
N GLN A 128 18.54 -23.68 -14.25
CA GLN A 128 17.85 -24.97 -14.30
C GLN A 128 16.62 -24.96 -15.23
N ILE A 129 16.17 -23.80 -15.66
CA ILE A 129 15.05 -23.66 -16.63
C ILE A 129 15.51 -24.19 -17.99
N GLY A 130 14.62 -24.91 -18.65
CA GLY A 130 14.90 -25.45 -19.98
C GLY A 130 14.97 -24.34 -21.05
N SER A 131 15.93 -24.42 -21.98
CA SER A 131 16.09 -23.46 -23.06
C SER A 131 14.89 -23.38 -24.03
N GLN A 132 13.95 -24.33 -23.92
CA GLN A 132 12.72 -24.36 -24.75
C GLN A 132 11.52 -23.70 -24.05
N ASP A 133 11.67 -23.32 -22.78
CA ASP A 133 10.61 -22.66 -22.04
C ASP A 133 10.53 -21.16 -22.38
N SER A 134 9.33 -20.59 -22.28
CA SER A 134 9.13 -19.15 -22.41
C SER A 134 9.18 -18.52 -21.02
N VAL A 135 10.10 -17.60 -20.78
CA VAL A 135 10.35 -16.99 -19.47
C VAL A 135 10.06 -15.50 -19.51
N THR A 136 9.30 -15.03 -18.52
CA THR A 136 9.12 -13.62 -18.21
C THR A 136 9.66 -13.40 -16.80
N VAL A 137 10.52 -12.40 -16.60
CA VAL A 137 11.07 -12.04 -15.29
C VAL A 137 10.67 -10.62 -14.96
N ILE A 138 10.03 -10.42 -13.83
CA ILE A 138 9.59 -9.10 -13.32
C ILE A 138 10.09 -8.90 -11.89
N THR A 139 10.15 -7.67 -11.44
CA THR A 139 10.30 -7.33 -10.02
C THR A 139 8.94 -6.97 -9.41
N SER A 140 8.79 -7.08 -8.09
CA SER A 140 7.55 -6.74 -7.38
C SER A 140 7.22 -5.24 -7.49
N SER A 141 8.25 -4.38 -7.54
CA SER A 141 8.10 -2.93 -7.69
C SER A 141 7.69 -2.49 -9.11
N HIS A 142 8.17 -3.17 -10.17
CA HIS A 142 7.90 -2.82 -11.56
C HIS A 142 7.25 -3.98 -12.33
N PRO A 143 6.05 -4.44 -11.94
CA PRO A 143 5.47 -5.67 -12.48
C PRO A 143 5.03 -5.54 -13.95
N HIS A 144 4.82 -4.33 -14.47
CA HIS A 144 4.46 -4.06 -15.86
C HIS A 144 5.68 -3.85 -16.79
N GLU A 145 6.88 -3.69 -16.21
CA GLU A 145 8.14 -3.49 -16.94
C GLU A 145 9.07 -4.70 -16.76
N PRO A 146 8.86 -5.78 -17.50
CA PRO A 146 9.62 -7.00 -17.31
C PRO A 146 11.10 -6.83 -17.66
N LEU A 147 12.00 -7.39 -16.85
CA LEU A 147 13.42 -7.50 -17.15
C LEU A 147 13.64 -8.34 -18.43
N VAL A 148 12.82 -9.37 -18.59
CA VAL A 148 12.76 -10.22 -19.77
C VAL A 148 11.31 -10.60 -20.02
N ARG A 149 10.84 -10.51 -21.26
CA ARG A 149 9.46 -10.81 -21.64
C ARG A 149 9.39 -11.96 -22.63
N GLN A 150 8.74 -13.06 -22.25
CA GLN A 150 8.44 -14.23 -23.08
C GLN A 150 9.64 -14.72 -23.92
N ALA A 151 10.84 -14.68 -23.36
CA ALA A 151 12.06 -15.09 -24.04
C ALA A 151 12.37 -16.57 -23.79
N GLN A 152 12.94 -17.21 -24.81
CA GLN A 152 13.64 -18.49 -24.65
C GLN A 152 15.10 -18.15 -24.34
N LEU A 153 15.57 -18.62 -23.17
CA LEU A 153 16.89 -18.24 -22.68
C LEU A 153 17.95 -19.18 -23.25
N ASP A 154 18.70 -18.69 -24.20
CA ASP A 154 19.97 -19.30 -24.60
C ASP A 154 21.10 -18.86 -23.64
N GLU A 155 22.29 -19.39 -23.84
CA GLU A 155 23.43 -19.14 -22.94
C GLU A 155 23.82 -17.65 -22.89
N SER A 156 23.67 -16.92 -24.01
CA SER A 156 24.03 -15.52 -24.13
C SER A 156 23.01 -14.61 -23.43
N SER A 157 21.71 -14.83 -23.69
CA SER A 157 20.62 -14.07 -23.07
C SER A 157 20.50 -14.34 -21.57
N LEU A 158 20.82 -15.57 -21.13
CA LEU A 158 20.93 -15.88 -19.72
C LEU A 158 22.07 -15.13 -19.05
N ALA A 159 23.25 -15.06 -19.67
CA ALA A 159 24.38 -14.31 -19.14
C ALA A 159 24.09 -12.82 -19.03
N GLU A 160 23.44 -12.23 -20.04
CA GLU A 160 23.00 -10.83 -20.01
C GLU A 160 22.00 -10.56 -18.87
N LEU A 161 20.99 -11.43 -18.74
CA LEU A 161 19.99 -11.31 -17.66
C LEU A 161 20.65 -11.43 -16.27
N LEU A 162 21.56 -12.37 -16.07
CA LEU A 162 22.29 -12.50 -14.81
C LEU A 162 23.10 -11.25 -14.50
N GLY A 163 23.76 -10.64 -15.49
CA GLY A 163 24.47 -9.37 -15.34
C GLY A 163 23.55 -8.18 -15.02
N ARG A 164 22.28 -8.20 -15.46
CA ARG A 164 21.28 -7.21 -15.06
C ARG A 164 20.81 -7.44 -13.63
N LEU A 165 20.57 -8.69 -13.23
CA LEU A 165 20.16 -9.06 -11.87
C LEU A 165 21.21 -8.67 -10.82
N GLU A 166 22.50 -8.78 -11.13
CA GLU A 166 23.59 -8.36 -10.22
C GLU A 166 23.57 -6.87 -9.87
N LYS A 167 23.01 -6.04 -10.74
CA LYS A 167 22.90 -4.58 -10.56
C LYS A 167 21.64 -4.13 -9.84
N LEU A 168 20.69 -5.04 -9.64
CA LEU A 168 19.47 -4.72 -8.91
C LEU A 168 19.76 -4.57 -7.42
N GLU A 169 19.08 -3.63 -6.82
CA GLU A 169 19.07 -3.37 -5.38
C GLU A 169 17.61 -3.34 -4.91
N PRO A 170 17.31 -3.63 -3.65
CA PRO A 170 15.97 -3.46 -3.11
C PRO A 170 15.56 -2.00 -3.19
N VAL A 171 14.26 -1.76 -3.34
CA VAL A 171 13.65 -0.42 -3.34
C VAL A 171 13.20 -0.03 -1.93
N ASP A 172 12.84 1.24 -1.74
CA ASP A 172 12.33 1.73 -0.46
C ASP A 172 10.79 1.69 -0.38
N ALA A 173 10.15 1.14 -1.42
CA ALA A 173 8.71 0.92 -1.48
C ALA A 173 8.32 -0.42 -0.84
N GLY A 174 7.13 -0.47 -0.27
CA GLY A 174 6.57 -1.72 0.26
C GLY A 174 6.01 -2.62 -0.83
N SER A 175 5.79 -3.89 -0.48
CA SER A 175 5.17 -4.88 -1.33
C SER A 175 3.69 -4.57 -1.59
N ALA A 176 3.24 -4.76 -2.85
CA ALA A 176 1.84 -4.61 -3.27
C ALA A 176 1.40 -5.86 -4.04
N TRP A 177 1.27 -7.01 -3.32
CA TRP A 177 1.08 -8.31 -3.95
C TRP A 177 -0.16 -8.43 -4.82
N ALA A 178 -1.27 -7.80 -4.46
CA ALA A 178 -2.48 -7.81 -5.28
C ALA A 178 -2.23 -7.19 -6.68
N SER A 179 -1.53 -6.05 -6.74
CA SER A 179 -1.15 -5.39 -7.99
C SER A 179 -0.13 -6.22 -8.76
N THR A 180 0.90 -6.72 -8.07
CA THR A 180 1.97 -7.53 -8.67
C THR A 180 1.42 -8.82 -9.28
N LEU A 181 0.58 -9.56 -8.55
CA LEU A 181 -0.02 -10.80 -9.07
C LEU A 181 -1.09 -10.52 -10.12
N GLY A 182 -1.75 -9.36 -10.10
CA GLY A 182 -2.60 -8.89 -11.19
C GLY A 182 -1.82 -8.73 -12.50
N ALA A 183 -0.64 -8.12 -12.47
CA ALA A 183 0.24 -8.01 -13.63
C ALA A 183 0.77 -9.39 -14.08
N VAL A 184 1.09 -10.29 -13.14
CA VAL A 184 1.43 -11.68 -13.47
C VAL A 184 0.29 -12.38 -14.21
N ASP A 185 -0.96 -12.19 -13.77
CA ASP A 185 -2.15 -12.73 -14.43
C ASP A 185 -2.26 -12.25 -15.89
N ASP A 186 -1.97 -10.98 -16.16
CA ASP A 186 -1.95 -10.44 -17.52
C ASP A 186 -0.83 -11.04 -18.38
N HIS A 187 0.35 -11.29 -17.80
CA HIS A 187 1.41 -12.03 -18.49
C HIS A 187 1.02 -13.47 -18.78
N LEU A 188 0.30 -14.15 -17.88
CA LEU A 188 -0.18 -15.51 -18.07
C LEU A 188 -1.30 -15.62 -19.13
N LYS A 189 -2.14 -14.59 -19.29
CA LYS A 189 -3.14 -14.51 -20.38
C LYS A 189 -2.49 -14.47 -21.74
N SER A 190 -1.34 -13.83 -21.85
CA SER A 190 -0.55 -13.75 -23.07
C SER A 190 0.45 -14.89 -23.26
N ALA A 191 0.40 -15.94 -22.40
CA ALA A 191 1.35 -17.03 -22.38
C ALA A 191 1.38 -17.83 -23.70
N VAL A 192 2.59 -18.15 -24.18
CA VAL A 192 2.81 -18.86 -25.45
C VAL A 192 2.48 -20.37 -25.34
N PHE A 193 2.71 -20.96 -24.18
CA PHE A 193 2.53 -22.39 -23.94
C PHE A 193 1.39 -22.65 -22.95
N PRO A 194 0.67 -23.77 -23.11
CA PRO A 194 -0.49 -24.10 -22.25
C PRO A 194 -0.10 -24.42 -20.80
N MET A 195 1.11 -24.96 -20.59
CA MET A 195 1.60 -25.20 -19.22
C MET A 195 2.10 -23.87 -18.65
N LYS A 196 1.49 -23.43 -17.56
CA LYS A 196 1.77 -22.15 -16.90
C LYS A 196 2.35 -22.37 -15.52
N GLU A 197 3.44 -21.69 -15.21
CA GLU A 197 4.09 -21.76 -13.90
C GLU A 197 4.45 -20.34 -13.43
N VAL A 198 4.10 -20.01 -12.19
CA VAL A 198 4.51 -18.80 -11.50
C VAL A 198 5.54 -19.17 -10.44
N ILE A 199 6.65 -18.45 -10.43
CA ILE A 199 7.71 -18.61 -9.44
C ILE A 199 7.85 -17.30 -8.69
N LEU A 200 7.60 -17.32 -7.37
CA LEU A 200 7.84 -16.18 -6.49
C LEU A 200 9.13 -16.40 -5.71
N VAL A 201 9.98 -15.39 -5.67
CA VAL A 201 11.19 -15.37 -4.82
C VAL A 201 11.02 -14.18 -3.89
N THR A 202 10.69 -14.43 -2.63
CA THR A 202 10.27 -13.42 -1.63
C THR A 202 10.73 -13.84 -0.24
N ASP A 203 10.61 -12.96 0.73
CA ASP A 203 10.92 -13.20 2.16
C ASP A 203 9.72 -13.69 2.99
N LEU A 204 8.52 -13.71 2.42
CA LEU A 204 7.27 -14.11 3.07
C LEU A 204 6.95 -13.31 4.36
N TRP A 205 7.24 -12.00 4.39
CA TRP A 205 6.70 -11.13 5.42
C TRP A 205 5.22 -10.83 5.18
N GLU A 206 4.47 -10.54 6.26
CA GLU A 206 3.02 -10.32 6.22
C GLU A 206 2.63 -9.07 5.40
N ALA A 207 3.52 -8.08 5.34
CA ALA A 207 3.26 -6.84 4.64
C ALA A 207 2.91 -7.04 3.15
N GLY A 208 1.91 -6.31 2.67
CA GLY A 208 1.49 -6.32 1.27
C GLY A 208 0.59 -7.48 0.85
N TRP A 209 0.40 -8.52 1.67
CA TRP A 209 -0.56 -9.58 1.40
C TRP A 209 -1.96 -9.15 1.84
N THR A 210 -2.89 -9.15 0.90
CA THR A 210 -4.28 -8.73 1.13
C THR A 210 -5.26 -9.80 0.62
N PRO A 211 -6.52 -9.81 1.08
CA PRO A 211 -7.52 -10.80 0.64
C PRO A 211 -7.77 -10.83 -0.87
N GLU A 212 -7.53 -9.73 -1.58
CA GLU A 212 -7.71 -9.62 -3.04
C GLU A 212 -6.77 -10.58 -3.81
N VAL A 213 -5.63 -10.95 -3.21
CA VAL A 213 -4.71 -11.97 -3.75
C VAL A 213 -5.44 -13.31 -3.96
N GLY A 214 -6.34 -13.68 -3.04
CA GLY A 214 -7.10 -14.90 -3.09
C GLY A 214 -7.97 -15.04 -4.34
N GLU A 215 -8.58 -13.94 -4.80
CA GLU A 215 -9.39 -13.95 -6.02
C GLU A 215 -8.57 -14.25 -7.28
N ILE A 216 -7.33 -13.75 -7.34
CA ILE A 216 -6.41 -14.01 -8.44
C ILE A 216 -5.97 -15.48 -8.41
N CYS A 217 -5.60 -15.96 -7.23
CA CYS A 217 -5.12 -17.32 -7.02
C CYS A 217 -6.23 -18.38 -7.24
N ASP A 218 -7.48 -18.07 -6.94
CA ASP A 218 -8.62 -18.95 -7.23
C ASP A 218 -8.83 -19.14 -8.73
N ARG A 219 -8.62 -18.09 -9.55
CA ARG A 219 -8.62 -18.22 -11.00
C ARG A 219 -7.47 -19.10 -11.49
N TRP A 220 -6.26 -18.90 -10.94
CA TRP A 220 -5.09 -19.72 -11.27
C TRP A 220 -5.28 -21.19 -10.93
N ALA A 221 -5.95 -21.48 -9.81
CA ALA A 221 -6.29 -22.86 -9.44
C ALA A 221 -7.23 -23.51 -10.47
N THR A 222 -8.17 -22.74 -11.05
CA THR A 222 -9.07 -23.19 -12.11
C THR A 222 -8.34 -23.41 -13.43
N ASP A 223 -7.40 -22.54 -13.76
CA ASP A 223 -6.57 -22.59 -14.98
C ASP A 223 -5.38 -23.56 -14.88
N GLU A 224 -5.29 -24.35 -13.82
CA GLU A 224 -4.21 -25.31 -13.54
C GLU A 224 -2.79 -24.66 -13.53
N VAL A 225 -2.69 -23.39 -13.13
CA VAL A 225 -1.41 -22.68 -12.96
C VAL A 225 -0.68 -23.26 -11.75
N THR A 226 0.60 -23.60 -11.91
CA THR A 226 1.42 -24.05 -10.80
C THR A 226 2.11 -22.87 -10.14
N LEU A 227 1.96 -22.72 -8.81
CA LEU A 227 2.65 -21.70 -8.03
C LEU A 227 3.79 -22.36 -7.22
N ARG A 228 5.00 -21.85 -7.41
CA ARG A 228 6.16 -22.22 -6.61
C ARG A 228 6.71 -20.98 -5.92
N VAL A 229 6.94 -21.07 -4.61
CA VAL A 229 7.40 -19.96 -3.78
C VAL A 229 8.74 -20.35 -3.16
N PHE A 230 9.75 -19.53 -3.36
CA PHE A 230 11.04 -19.63 -2.72
C PHE A 230 11.11 -18.59 -1.60
N ASP A 231 11.00 -19.06 -0.37
CA ASP A 231 11.16 -18.25 0.82
C ASP A 231 12.65 -18.03 1.10
N THR A 232 13.09 -16.81 0.86
CA THR A 232 14.46 -16.36 1.11
C THR A 232 14.58 -15.56 2.40
N GLY A 233 13.47 -15.37 3.14
CA GLY A 233 13.46 -14.64 4.40
C GLY A 233 14.32 -15.28 5.47
N ALA A 234 14.79 -14.48 6.37
CA ALA A 234 15.51 -14.91 7.57
C ALA A 234 14.61 -14.78 8.80
N GLU A 235 15.08 -15.28 9.95
CA GLU A 235 14.43 -14.98 11.23
C GLU A 235 14.43 -13.47 11.48
N PRO A 236 13.33 -12.94 12.04
CA PRO A 236 13.22 -11.51 12.33
C PRO A 236 14.28 -11.10 13.35
N THR A 237 14.99 -10.02 13.05
CA THR A 237 15.90 -9.35 13.99
C THR A 237 15.28 -8.05 14.45
N GLY A 238 15.74 -7.49 15.55
CA GLY A 238 15.26 -6.19 16.02
C GLY A 238 15.45 -5.12 14.96
N ASN A 239 14.40 -4.38 14.68
CA ASN A 239 14.37 -3.27 13.75
C ASN A 239 13.84 -2.00 14.45
N ARG A 240 14.52 -0.88 14.23
CA ARG A 240 14.07 0.45 14.66
C ARG A 240 13.54 1.19 13.44
N VAL A 241 12.29 1.56 13.46
CA VAL A 241 11.62 2.18 12.34
C VAL A 241 11.34 3.64 12.64
N LEU A 242 11.78 4.54 11.78
CA LEU A 242 11.27 5.91 11.77
C LEU A 242 9.93 5.91 11.03
N GLU A 243 8.84 5.71 11.78
CA GLU A 243 7.52 5.42 11.23
C GLU A 243 6.89 6.63 10.54
N THR A 244 6.98 7.82 11.16
CA THR A 244 6.51 9.08 10.56
C THR A 244 7.44 10.25 10.89
N LEU A 245 7.41 11.28 10.06
CA LEU A 245 7.94 12.61 10.31
C LEU A 245 6.94 13.60 9.75
N GLU A 246 6.21 14.27 10.61
CA GLU A 246 5.07 15.09 10.24
C GLU A 246 5.17 16.49 10.83
N ARG A 247 4.61 17.45 10.15
CA ARG A 247 4.44 18.81 10.62
C ARG A 247 3.22 18.91 11.53
N VAL A 248 3.35 19.61 12.65
CA VAL A 248 2.23 19.84 13.60
C VAL A 248 1.39 21.04 13.18
N GLU A 249 2.02 22.14 12.80
CA GLU A 249 1.31 23.33 12.34
C GLU A 249 0.82 23.20 10.91
N PRO A 250 -0.39 23.65 10.58
CA PRO A 250 -0.90 23.65 9.20
C PRO A 250 -0.05 24.50 8.24
N VAL A 251 0.49 25.61 8.71
CA VAL A 251 1.35 26.52 7.94
C VAL A 251 2.61 26.83 8.73
N VAL A 252 3.77 26.79 8.07
CA VAL A 252 5.05 27.19 8.64
C VAL A 252 5.42 28.60 8.17
N LEU A 253 5.83 29.44 9.09
CA LEU A 253 6.14 30.84 8.87
C LEU A 253 7.61 31.14 9.16
N VAL A 254 8.16 32.11 8.44
CA VAL A 254 9.54 32.61 8.65
C VAL A 254 9.68 33.14 10.08
N ASP A 255 10.85 32.94 10.68
CA ASP A 255 11.23 33.40 12.02
C ASP A 255 10.30 32.93 13.15
N THR A 256 9.47 31.93 12.88
CA THR A 256 8.54 31.35 13.86
C THR A 256 8.94 29.90 14.15
N PRO A 257 8.96 29.48 15.43
CA PRO A 257 9.21 28.09 15.77
C PRO A 257 8.15 27.16 15.19
N ALA A 258 8.52 26.33 14.25
CA ALA A 258 7.68 25.28 13.67
C ALA A 258 7.94 23.95 14.38
N ARG A 259 6.87 23.25 14.76
CA ARG A 259 6.94 21.97 15.43
C ARG A 259 6.72 20.82 14.45
N PHE A 260 7.51 19.78 14.64
CA PHE A 260 7.38 18.54 13.92
C PHE A 260 7.27 17.40 14.93
N MET A 261 6.68 16.31 14.52
CA MET A 261 6.55 15.11 15.32
C MET A 261 7.17 13.95 14.54
N ALA A 262 8.15 13.32 15.11
CA ALA A 262 8.71 12.08 14.60
C ALA A 262 8.20 10.92 15.46
N LYS A 263 7.73 9.85 14.83
CA LYS A 263 7.32 8.63 15.52
C LYS A 263 8.32 7.52 15.25
N ILE A 264 8.88 6.98 16.31
CA ILE A 264 9.87 5.91 16.26
C ILE A 264 9.26 4.67 16.88
N ARG A 265 9.34 3.55 16.14
CA ARG A 265 8.85 2.25 16.57
C ARG A 265 10.02 1.28 16.75
N ASN A 266 9.93 0.46 17.78
CA ASN A 266 10.83 -0.65 18.04
C ASN A 266 10.11 -1.97 17.81
N ASP A 267 10.46 -2.68 16.75
CA ASP A 267 9.92 -4.01 16.44
C ASP A 267 10.83 -5.14 16.99
N GLY A 268 11.81 -4.80 17.82
CA GLY A 268 12.75 -5.76 18.42
C GLY A 268 12.26 -6.38 19.73
N ALA A 269 12.88 -7.49 20.08
CA ALA A 269 12.66 -8.22 21.36
C ALA A 269 13.28 -7.53 22.57
N GLU A 270 14.15 -6.54 22.36
CA GLU A 270 14.85 -5.81 23.42
C GLU A 270 14.50 -4.31 23.36
N ALA A 271 14.52 -3.64 24.50
CA ALA A 271 14.37 -2.19 24.56
C ALA A 271 15.57 -1.52 23.89
N LEU A 272 15.32 -0.46 23.13
CA LEU A 272 16.35 0.32 22.49
C LEU A 272 16.78 1.47 23.42
N PRO A 273 18.06 1.56 23.77
CA PRO A 273 18.54 2.64 24.65
C PRO A 273 18.41 4.00 23.96
N ALA A 274 18.45 5.06 24.78
CA ALA A 274 18.57 6.42 24.30
C ALA A 274 19.81 6.57 23.39
N GLN A 275 19.61 7.21 22.22
CA GLN A 275 20.65 7.37 21.17
C GLN A 275 20.51 8.72 20.49
N ASN A 276 21.54 9.13 19.76
CA ASN A 276 21.48 10.33 18.95
C ASN A 276 21.01 10.05 17.53
N ALA A 277 20.06 10.84 17.07
CA ALA A 277 19.64 10.95 15.66
C ALA A 277 20.24 12.23 15.04
N VAL A 278 20.22 12.31 13.73
CA VAL A 278 20.67 13.49 12.97
C VAL A 278 19.48 14.12 12.28
N LEU A 279 19.09 15.30 12.72
CA LEU A 279 18.16 16.17 12.01
C LEU A 279 18.96 17.04 11.05
N ARG A 280 18.60 17.04 9.78
CA ARG A 280 19.21 17.88 8.74
C ARG A 280 18.18 18.83 8.17
N VAL A 281 18.48 20.14 8.23
CA VAL A 281 17.65 21.21 7.68
C VAL A 281 18.48 21.90 6.59
N ASP A 282 18.05 21.84 5.34
CA ASP A 282 18.77 22.41 4.17
C ASP A 282 20.26 22.02 4.11
N GLY A 283 20.57 20.81 4.53
CA GLY A 283 21.95 20.31 4.57
C GLY A 283 22.73 20.61 5.86
N VAL A 284 22.20 21.43 6.78
CA VAL A 284 22.79 21.69 8.09
C VAL A 284 22.38 20.63 9.09
N GLU A 285 23.34 19.98 9.73
CA GLU A 285 23.09 18.86 10.66
C GLU A 285 23.00 19.34 12.11
N GLN A 286 22.02 18.77 12.81
CA GLN A 286 21.80 18.95 14.25
C GLN A 286 21.60 17.60 14.91
N GLY A 287 22.31 17.34 16.00
CA GLY A 287 22.10 16.15 16.83
C GLY A 287 20.82 16.27 17.65
N ILE A 288 19.99 15.22 17.63
CA ILE A 288 18.76 15.10 18.40
C ILE A 288 18.88 13.86 19.30
N GLU A 289 18.64 14.02 20.58
CA GLU A 289 18.59 12.90 21.52
C GLU A 289 17.27 12.17 21.41
N LEU A 290 17.31 10.88 21.08
CA LEU A 290 16.14 10.01 21.07
C LEU A 290 15.96 9.36 22.44
N PRO A 291 14.75 9.30 22.97
CA PRO A 291 14.47 8.59 24.21
C PRO A 291 14.62 7.07 24.02
N GLU A 292 14.66 6.36 25.16
CA GLU A 292 14.54 4.91 25.15
C GLU A 292 13.18 4.47 24.59
N VAL A 293 13.18 3.43 23.76
CA VAL A 293 11.97 2.85 23.18
C VAL A 293 11.82 1.42 23.67
N ALA A 294 10.78 1.17 24.47
CA ALA A 294 10.49 -0.15 24.98
C ALA A 294 10.22 -1.17 23.87
N THR A 295 10.32 -2.44 24.20
CA THR A 295 10.05 -3.58 23.29
C THR A 295 8.63 -3.49 22.69
N ASN A 296 8.52 -3.64 21.36
CA ASN A 296 7.24 -3.56 20.63
C ASN A 296 6.43 -2.30 20.92
N ALA A 297 7.09 -1.18 21.17
CA ALA A 297 6.48 0.11 21.47
C ALA A 297 6.87 1.18 20.47
N SER A 298 6.11 2.28 20.50
CA SER A 298 6.41 3.49 19.74
C SER A 298 6.55 4.68 20.68
N VAL A 299 7.36 5.65 20.31
CA VAL A 299 7.53 6.91 21.02
C VAL A 299 7.43 8.07 20.03
N ASP A 300 6.77 9.13 20.47
CA ASP A 300 6.67 10.39 19.74
C ASP A 300 7.79 11.33 20.19
N VAL A 301 8.58 11.81 19.24
CA VAL A 301 9.70 12.71 19.47
C VAL A 301 9.37 14.08 18.89
N PRO A 302 9.11 15.10 19.74
CA PRO A 302 8.83 16.44 19.28
C PRO A 302 10.13 17.11 18.81
N LEU A 303 10.08 17.74 17.66
CA LEU A 303 11.18 18.52 17.05
C LEU A 303 10.72 19.96 16.83
N GLN A 304 11.64 20.90 16.92
CA GLN A 304 11.37 22.31 16.68
C GLN A 304 12.45 22.89 15.78
N VAL A 305 11.99 23.59 14.72
CA VAL A 305 12.88 24.24 13.74
C VAL A 305 12.40 25.67 13.49
N ILE A 306 13.34 26.59 13.33
CA ILE A 306 13.07 27.97 12.89
C ILE A 306 13.68 28.13 11.50
N PHE A 307 12.86 28.58 10.53
CA PHE A 307 13.30 28.84 9.17
C PHE A 307 13.47 30.34 8.99
N GLU A 308 14.64 30.77 8.48
CA GLU A 308 15.01 32.19 8.34
C GLU A 308 14.58 32.79 7.00
N SER A 309 14.17 31.95 6.03
CA SER A 309 13.78 32.42 4.70
C SER A 309 12.48 31.74 4.23
N PRO A 310 11.72 32.40 3.33
CA PRO A 310 10.55 31.77 2.74
C PRO A 310 10.95 30.85 1.57
N GLY A 311 10.07 29.91 1.25
CA GLY A 311 10.24 28.97 0.14
C GLY A 311 10.25 27.52 0.58
N GLN A 312 10.66 26.63 -0.32
CA GLN A 312 10.79 25.21 -0.03
C GLN A 312 12.08 24.92 0.76
N HIS A 313 11.94 24.25 1.88
CA HIS A 313 13.03 23.78 2.75
C HIS A 313 13.01 22.28 2.86
N GLN A 314 14.19 21.68 2.93
CA GLN A 314 14.37 20.24 3.11
C GLN A 314 14.59 19.94 4.58
N LEU A 315 13.76 19.06 5.13
CA LEU A 315 13.93 18.49 6.47
C LEU A 315 14.16 16.98 6.31
N SER A 316 15.18 16.44 6.96
CA SER A 316 15.36 14.99 7.06
C SER A 316 15.81 14.59 8.44
N LEU A 317 15.25 13.51 8.94
CA LEU A 317 15.65 12.88 10.19
C LEU A 317 16.23 11.52 9.89
N SER A 318 17.43 11.24 10.42
CA SER A 318 18.11 9.95 10.28
C SER A 318 18.40 9.39 11.66
N ILE A 319 17.99 8.15 11.90
CA ILE A 319 18.30 7.38 13.10
C ILE A 319 19.50 6.43 12.81
N PRO A 320 20.16 5.91 13.84
CA PRO A 320 21.29 4.98 13.63
C PRO A 320 20.89 3.74 12.86
N ALA A 321 21.82 3.28 12.01
CA ALA A 321 21.62 2.10 11.15
C ALA A 321 21.38 0.83 11.96
N ASP A 322 20.52 -0.05 11.44
CA ASP A 322 20.20 -1.34 12.04
C ASP A 322 19.96 -2.43 10.96
N ALA A 323 19.02 -3.33 11.17
CA ALA A 323 18.78 -4.46 10.27
C ALA A 323 18.21 -4.07 8.90
N ILE A 324 17.45 -2.95 8.80
CA ILE A 324 16.94 -2.41 7.54
C ILE A 324 17.34 -0.93 7.44
N ASN A 325 18.36 -0.64 6.62
CA ASN A 325 18.83 0.73 6.48
C ASN A 325 17.86 1.66 5.74
N GLY A 326 16.98 1.12 4.91
CA GLY A 326 16.06 1.89 4.08
C GLY A 326 15.04 2.70 4.88
N ASP A 327 14.62 2.23 6.06
CA ASP A 327 13.58 2.87 6.91
C ASP A 327 14.15 3.77 8.02
N ASN A 328 15.47 3.94 8.07
CA ASN A 328 16.17 4.74 9.07
C ASN A 328 16.20 6.24 8.75
N THR A 329 15.76 6.66 7.58
CA THR A 329 15.72 8.08 7.20
C THR A 329 14.38 8.46 6.59
N ARG A 330 13.81 9.57 7.06
CA ARG A 330 12.66 10.20 6.46
C ARG A 330 12.97 11.61 6.01
N HIS A 331 12.32 11.96 4.90
CA HIS A 331 12.46 13.25 4.25
C HIS A 331 11.11 13.98 4.27
N LEU A 332 11.15 15.27 4.47
CA LEU A 332 9.97 16.13 4.45
C LEU A 332 10.31 17.44 3.74
N MET A 333 9.52 17.82 2.74
CA MET A 333 9.53 19.17 2.18
C MET A 333 8.61 20.06 3.02
N VAL A 334 9.09 21.22 3.37
CA VAL A 334 8.39 22.22 4.15
C VAL A 334 8.31 23.50 3.34
N ASP A 335 7.09 23.92 2.99
CA ASP A 335 6.86 25.22 2.37
C ASP A 335 6.73 26.29 3.47
N VAL A 336 7.70 27.21 3.53
CA VAL A 336 7.81 28.27 4.53
C VAL A 336 7.34 29.58 3.91
N ARG A 337 6.39 30.24 4.56
CA ARG A 337 5.77 31.48 4.06
C ARG A 337 6.15 32.67 4.91
N ARG A 338 6.15 33.87 4.30
CA ARG A 338 6.33 35.14 5.03
C ARG A 338 5.07 35.53 5.77
N ALA A 339 3.94 35.32 5.14
CA ALA A 339 2.62 35.65 5.66
C ALA A 339 1.59 34.68 5.04
N ILE A 340 0.43 34.62 5.62
CA ILE A 340 -0.76 33.95 5.06
C ILE A 340 -1.60 35.04 4.37
N ASP A 341 -1.90 34.84 3.09
CA ASP A 341 -2.67 35.77 2.28
C ASP A 341 -4.18 35.56 2.50
N LEU A 342 -4.85 36.60 2.96
CA LEU A 342 -6.28 36.59 3.27
C LEU A 342 -7.04 37.57 2.36
N ALA A 343 -8.15 37.13 1.76
CA ALA A 343 -9.12 37.99 1.13
C ALA A 343 -10.34 38.11 2.07
N LEU A 344 -10.55 39.31 2.59
CA LEU A 344 -11.70 39.66 3.42
C LEU A 344 -12.76 40.34 2.53
N VAL A 345 -13.90 39.65 2.36
CA VAL A 345 -14.99 40.11 1.50
C VAL A 345 -16.12 40.65 2.37
N ASP A 346 -16.35 41.96 2.29
CA ASP A 346 -17.31 42.69 3.08
C ASP A 346 -18.64 42.87 2.33
N GLY A 347 -19.70 42.31 2.89
CA GLY A 347 -21.06 42.44 2.31
C GLY A 347 -21.78 43.73 2.69
N ASP A 348 -21.41 44.32 3.85
CA ASP A 348 -21.97 45.61 4.33
C ASP A 348 -20.87 46.47 4.96
N PRO A 349 -20.13 47.24 4.14
CA PRO A 349 -18.92 47.94 4.57
C PRO A 349 -19.16 49.10 5.56
N GLY A 350 -20.39 49.43 5.83
CA GLY A 350 -20.71 50.58 6.70
C GLY A 350 -20.30 51.95 6.12
N VAL A 351 -20.50 53.01 6.88
CA VAL A 351 -20.10 54.38 6.52
C VAL A 351 -18.97 54.88 7.43
N ASN A 352 -18.95 54.42 8.68
CA ASN A 352 -17.98 54.84 9.69
C ASN A 352 -17.04 53.67 10.05
N ALA A 353 -15.93 53.98 10.70
CA ALA A 353 -14.99 52.98 11.21
C ALA A 353 -15.69 52.04 12.20
N PHE A 354 -15.39 50.72 12.10
CA PHE A 354 -15.98 49.64 12.90
C PHE A 354 -17.46 49.33 12.63
N GLU A 355 -18.01 49.84 11.54
CA GLU A 355 -19.35 49.49 11.05
C GLU A 355 -19.32 48.42 9.97
N GLY A 356 -18.17 48.21 9.30
CA GLY A 356 -17.99 47.17 8.30
C GLY A 356 -17.94 45.78 8.91
N GLU A 357 -18.48 44.80 8.20
CA GLU A 357 -18.57 43.41 8.63
C GLU A 357 -17.19 42.76 8.81
N THR A 358 -16.18 43.21 8.05
CA THR A 358 -14.82 42.66 8.11
C THR A 358 -13.85 43.46 8.97
N ASP A 359 -14.26 44.63 9.53
CA ASP A 359 -13.38 45.56 10.26
C ASP A 359 -12.71 44.89 11.47
N PHE A 360 -13.48 44.18 12.29
CA PHE A 360 -12.95 43.48 13.46
C PHE A 360 -12.06 42.27 13.07
N VAL A 361 -12.39 41.61 11.97
CA VAL A 361 -11.53 40.52 11.43
C VAL A 361 -10.21 41.09 10.96
N ALA A 362 -10.23 42.18 10.20
CA ALA A 362 -9.00 42.84 9.73
C ALA A 362 -8.10 43.27 10.90
N ILE A 363 -8.68 43.87 11.94
CA ILE A 363 -7.95 44.24 13.15
C ILE A 363 -7.41 42.99 13.85
N ALA A 364 -8.23 41.96 13.97
CA ALA A 364 -7.80 40.69 14.58
C ALA A 364 -6.60 40.12 13.84
N MET A 365 -6.54 40.19 12.51
CA MET A 365 -5.44 39.68 11.71
C MET A 365 -4.21 40.59 11.72
N THR A 366 -4.38 41.90 11.68
CA THR A 366 -3.25 42.86 11.57
C THR A 366 -2.69 43.33 12.92
N ALA A 367 -3.38 43.08 14.04
CA ALA A 367 -2.91 43.51 15.35
C ALA A 367 -1.58 42.84 15.74
N GLY A 368 -0.57 43.62 16.10
CA GLY A 368 0.79 43.17 16.39
C GLY A 368 1.58 42.80 15.11
N ASN A 369 2.69 42.14 15.26
CA ASN A 369 3.50 41.61 14.14
C ASN A 369 2.96 40.26 13.66
N ALA A 370 1.66 40.10 13.51
CA ALA A 370 1.09 38.85 13.08
C ALA A 370 1.35 38.64 11.56
N PRO A 371 1.74 37.43 11.14
CA PRO A 371 2.15 37.16 9.77
C PRO A 371 0.93 36.90 8.84
N TRP A 372 0.03 37.86 8.81
CA TRP A 372 -1.17 37.85 7.97
C TRP A 372 -1.12 39.00 7.01
N ASN A 373 -1.35 38.73 5.75
CA ASN A 373 -1.51 39.75 4.71
C ASN A 373 -2.98 39.79 4.31
N ALA A 374 -3.76 40.67 4.99
CA ALA A 374 -5.19 40.77 4.80
C ALA A 374 -5.53 41.88 3.81
N THR A 375 -6.20 41.53 2.73
CA THR A 375 -6.78 42.49 1.76
C THR A 375 -8.27 42.52 1.94
N GLN A 376 -8.83 43.72 2.25
CA GLN A 376 -10.27 43.96 2.33
C GLN A 376 -10.81 44.44 0.98
N SER A 377 -11.94 43.89 0.57
CA SER A 377 -12.67 44.27 -0.63
C SER A 377 -14.16 44.25 -0.35
N VAL A 378 -14.90 45.20 -0.92
CA VAL A 378 -16.36 45.18 -0.88
C VAL A 378 -16.86 44.08 -1.82
N SER A 379 -17.89 43.34 -1.43
CA SER A 379 -18.43 42.20 -2.16
C SER A 379 -18.73 42.52 -3.63
N THR A 380 -19.29 43.70 -3.91
CA THR A 380 -19.65 44.18 -5.27
C THR A 380 -18.41 44.41 -6.18
N GLU A 381 -17.28 44.80 -5.61
CA GLU A 381 -16.00 44.96 -6.32
C GLU A 381 -15.31 43.62 -6.50
N TRP A 382 -15.20 42.86 -5.41
CA TRP A 382 -14.56 41.54 -5.39
C TRP A 382 -15.14 40.55 -6.42
N VAL A 383 -16.46 40.62 -6.63
CA VAL A 383 -17.12 39.76 -7.63
C VAL A 383 -16.70 40.13 -9.06
N ARG A 384 -16.28 41.34 -9.35
CA ARG A 384 -15.88 41.83 -10.69
C ARG A 384 -14.38 41.61 -10.98
N GLU A 385 -13.55 41.52 -9.97
CA GLU A 385 -12.12 41.33 -10.11
C GLU A 385 -11.76 39.87 -10.45
N PRO A 386 -10.67 39.63 -11.17
CA PRO A 386 -10.14 38.26 -11.28
C PRO A 386 -9.91 37.69 -9.89
N LEU A 387 -10.33 36.45 -9.65
CA LEU A 387 -10.14 35.83 -8.37
C LEU A 387 -8.63 35.55 -8.16
N ALA A 388 -8.00 36.37 -7.31
CA ALA A 388 -6.68 36.05 -6.79
C ALA A 388 -6.78 34.69 -6.06
N SER A 389 -5.68 34.00 -5.91
CA SER A 389 -5.61 32.74 -5.18
C SER A 389 -5.03 32.97 -3.77
N PRO A 390 -5.78 33.56 -2.84
CA PRO A 390 -5.34 33.72 -1.46
C PRO A 390 -5.33 32.35 -0.76
N ASP A 391 -4.68 32.29 0.40
CA ASP A 391 -4.71 31.08 1.22
C ASP A 391 -6.07 30.86 1.86
N VAL A 392 -6.75 31.98 2.23
CA VAL A 392 -8.09 31.92 2.83
C VAL A 392 -8.95 33.08 2.30
N VAL A 393 -10.19 32.77 1.96
CA VAL A 393 -11.25 33.73 1.71
C VAL A 393 -12.19 33.78 2.91
N ILE A 394 -12.48 34.96 3.43
CA ILE A 394 -13.44 35.21 4.50
C ILE A 394 -14.61 36.02 3.94
N LEU A 395 -15.78 35.38 3.85
CA LEU A 395 -17.01 36.05 3.44
C LEU A 395 -17.79 36.50 4.69
N ALA A 396 -18.00 37.79 4.86
CA ALA A 396 -18.77 38.33 5.97
C ALA A 396 -20.00 39.04 5.45
N ASN A 397 -21.17 38.54 5.82
CA ASN A 397 -22.49 39.08 5.46
C ASN A 397 -22.67 39.39 3.96
N VAL A 398 -22.09 38.54 3.11
CA VAL A 398 -22.12 38.72 1.66
C VAL A 398 -23.47 38.26 1.14
N ASP A 399 -24.17 39.12 0.39
CA ASP A 399 -25.39 38.77 -0.33
C ASP A 399 -25.14 37.61 -1.34
N ALA A 400 -26.04 37.37 -2.24
CA ALA A 400 -25.91 36.31 -3.22
C ALA A 400 -24.67 36.49 -4.11
N LEU A 401 -23.84 35.42 -4.19
CA LEU A 401 -22.73 35.36 -5.13
C LEU A 401 -23.21 34.90 -6.52
N PRO A 402 -22.67 35.46 -7.61
CA PRO A 402 -22.93 34.93 -8.94
C PRO A 402 -22.54 33.45 -9.06
N PRO A 403 -23.32 32.64 -9.79
CA PRO A 403 -23.00 31.19 -9.94
C PRO A 403 -21.60 30.90 -10.46
N GLU A 404 -21.05 31.78 -11.31
CA GLU A 404 -19.67 31.65 -11.81
C GLU A 404 -18.65 31.81 -10.69
N ARG A 405 -18.85 32.81 -9.82
CA ARG A 405 -17.98 33.04 -8.66
C ARG A 405 -18.04 31.88 -7.65
N VAL A 406 -19.22 31.31 -7.45
CA VAL A 406 -19.39 30.12 -6.62
C VAL A 406 -18.59 28.94 -7.19
N LYS A 407 -18.62 28.76 -8.52
CA LYS A 407 -17.85 27.70 -9.19
C LYS A 407 -16.35 27.92 -9.06
N ASP A 408 -15.88 29.18 -9.18
CA ASP A 408 -14.46 29.50 -8.98
C ASP A 408 -14.02 29.18 -7.55
N LEU A 409 -14.85 29.56 -6.55
CA LEU A 409 -14.60 29.21 -5.15
C LEU A 409 -14.58 27.71 -4.92
N GLU A 410 -15.53 26.96 -5.50
CA GLU A 410 -15.54 25.50 -5.40
C GLU A 410 -14.25 24.89 -5.94
N GLN A 411 -13.74 25.38 -7.08
CA GLN A 411 -12.49 24.90 -7.66
C GLN A 411 -11.28 25.21 -6.77
N LEU A 412 -11.21 26.44 -6.23
CA LEU A 412 -10.10 26.83 -5.36
C LEU A 412 -10.12 26.07 -4.03
N VAL A 413 -11.31 25.94 -3.41
CA VAL A 413 -11.43 25.15 -2.16
C VAL A 413 -11.15 23.67 -2.43
N GLN A 414 -11.61 23.13 -3.54
CA GLN A 414 -11.29 21.77 -3.94
C GLN A 414 -9.77 21.55 -4.12
N ALA A 415 -9.06 22.59 -4.58
CA ALA A 415 -7.61 22.59 -4.73
C ALA A 415 -6.84 22.86 -3.41
N GLY A 416 -7.52 23.20 -2.30
CA GLY A 416 -6.90 23.35 -0.99
C GLY A 416 -7.04 24.73 -0.33
N MET A 417 -7.65 25.72 -0.96
CA MET A 417 -7.92 27.04 -0.36
C MET A 417 -8.88 26.90 0.85
N GLY A 418 -8.64 27.69 1.89
CA GLY A 418 -9.56 27.81 3.01
C GLY A 418 -10.71 28.78 2.72
N LEU A 419 -11.91 28.44 3.19
CA LEU A 419 -13.06 29.35 3.14
C LEU A 419 -13.66 29.50 4.52
N MET A 420 -13.91 30.75 4.95
CA MET A 420 -14.61 31.01 6.20
C MET A 420 -15.82 31.91 5.91
N ILE A 421 -16.97 31.60 6.47
CA ILE A 421 -18.23 32.28 6.24
C ILE A 421 -18.77 32.75 7.58
N TYR A 422 -19.02 34.06 7.68
CA TYR A 422 -19.81 34.70 8.72
C TYR A 422 -21.14 35.12 8.13
N PRO A 423 -22.27 34.68 8.68
CA PRO A 423 -23.59 35.07 8.23
C PRO A 423 -23.90 36.53 8.64
N GLY A 424 -25.01 37.06 8.16
CA GLY A 424 -25.53 38.37 8.55
C GLY A 424 -26.90 38.64 7.95
N ASP A 425 -27.36 39.88 8.06
CA ASP A 425 -28.73 40.28 7.66
C ASP A 425 -28.92 40.37 6.13
N GLN A 426 -27.85 40.43 5.35
CA GLN A 426 -27.90 40.45 3.88
C GLN A 426 -28.07 39.03 3.27
N ILE A 427 -27.84 37.98 4.06
CA ILE A 427 -27.88 36.59 3.55
C ILE A 427 -29.34 36.13 3.46
N ASP A 428 -29.75 35.70 2.25
CA ASP A 428 -30.96 34.93 2.04
C ASP A 428 -30.65 33.42 2.17
N PRO A 429 -31.19 32.75 3.20
CA PRO A 429 -30.95 31.31 3.40
C PRO A 429 -31.36 30.42 2.20
N GLU A 430 -32.45 30.79 1.48
CA GLU A 430 -32.89 29.96 0.34
C GLU A 430 -31.88 30.06 -0.82
N VAL A 431 -31.39 31.27 -1.11
CA VAL A 431 -30.39 31.50 -2.15
C VAL A 431 -29.07 30.79 -1.81
N TYR A 432 -28.60 30.97 -0.57
CA TYR A 432 -27.36 30.29 -0.10
C TYR A 432 -27.47 28.78 -0.13
N ASN A 433 -28.60 28.23 0.29
CA ASN A 433 -28.83 26.80 0.24
C ASN A 433 -28.84 26.28 -1.20
N GLY A 434 -29.42 27.03 -2.14
CA GLY A 434 -29.44 26.66 -3.55
C GLY A 434 -28.04 26.69 -4.21
N LEU A 435 -27.25 27.72 -3.89
CA LEU A 435 -25.96 27.98 -4.55
C LEU A 435 -24.76 27.30 -3.86
N LEU A 436 -24.75 27.29 -2.52
CA LEU A 436 -23.57 26.90 -1.74
C LEU A 436 -23.77 25.60 -0.94
N TYR A 437 -25.01 25.25 -0.53
CA TYR A 437 -25.26 23.98 0.17
C TYR A 437 -25.49 22.82 -0.81
N LYS A 438 -26.30 23.03 -1.84
CA LYS A 438 -26.56 22.03 -2.92
C LYS A 438 -26.93 20.64 -2.38
N ASN A 439 -27.82 20.57 -1.41
CA ASN A 439 -28.23 19.34 -0.73
C ASN A 439 -27.07 18.54 -0.07
N GLY A 440 -26.03 19.23 0.37
CA GLY A 440 -24.85 18.61 0.99
C GLY A 440 -23.62 18.52 0.07
N ASP A 441 -23.78 18.64 -1.26
CA ASP A 441 -22.68 18.55 -2.22
C ASP A 441 -21.89 19.85 -2.43
N GLY A 442 -22.37 20.98 -1.90
CA GLY A 442 -21.74 22.31 -2.07
C GLY A 442 -20.75 22.66 -0.97
N LEU A 443 -20.34 23.94 -0.95
CA LEU A 443 -19.35 24.47 -0.01
C LEU A 443 -19.86 24.57 1.44
N LEU A 444 -21.15 24.94 1.64
CA LEU A 444 -21.68 25.14 3.00
C LEU A 444 -21.64 23.84 3.82
N PRO A 445 -21.15 23.92 5.08
CA PRO A 445 -21.14 22.79 6.01
C PRO A 445 -22.53 22.36 6.46
N ALA A 446 -23.50 23.26 6.49
CA ALA A 446 -24.85 23.00 6.96
C ALA A 446 -25.88 23.77 6.13
N LYS A 447 -27.11 23.28 6.08
CA LYS A 447 -28.24 24.00 5.50
C LYS A 447 -28.59 25.16 6.41
N LEU A 448 -28.68 26.40 5.85
CA LEU A 448 -29.09 27.57 6.59
C LEU A 448 -30.61 27.55 6.83
N ASP A 449 -31.00 27.90 8.03
CA ASP A 449 -32.39 28.18 8.43
C ASP A 449 -32.51 29.65 8.79
N VAL A 450 -33.66 30.10 9.22
CA VAL A 450 -33.93 31.51 9.58
C VAL A 450 -33.08 31.91 10.80
N PRO A 451 -32.46 33.11 10.80
CA PRO A 451 -31.82 33.65 11.98
C PRO A 451 -32.81 33.81 13.15
N ARG A 452 -32.33 33.54 14.36
CA ARG A 452 -33.19 33.62 15.57
C ARG A 452 -32.54 34.42 16.68
N ASP A 453 -33.36 35.21 17.41
CA ASP A 453 -32.92 35.93 18.58
C ASP A 453 -32.74 34.92 19.75
N VAL A 454 -31.69 35.13 20.54
CA VAL A 454 -31.29 34.20 21.58
C VAL A 454 -30.76 34.92 22.83
N GLU A 455 -30.88 34.29 23.98
CA GLU A 455 -30.21 34.70 25.23
C GLU A 455 -29.24 33.59 25.68
N ILE A 456 -28.03 33.61 25.09
CA ILE A 456 -27.03 32.57 25.32
C ILE A 456 -25.85 33.16 26.13
N LYS A 457 -25.25 32.32 26.98
CA LYS A 457 -24.01 32.63 27.68
C LYS A 457 -22.99 31.51 27.40
N GLY A 458 -21.93 31.85 26.68
CA GLY A 458 -20.79 31.01 26.51
C GLY A 458 -20.78 30.20 25.24
N LEU A 459 -19.56 29.85 24.85
CA LEU A 459 -19.18 29.01 23.73
C LEU A 459 -18.46 27.77 24.28
N ILE A 460 -18.82 26.58 23.80
CA ILE A 460 -18.21 25.30 24.14
C ILE A 460 -17.45 24.82 22.94
N MET A 461 -16.13 24.59 23.06
CA MET A 461 -15.30 24.06 21.99
C MET A 461 -15.31 22.53 22.03
N GLU A 462 -15.57 21.90 20.87
CA GLU A 462 -15.57 20.45 20.66
C GLU A 462 -14.46 20.02 19.67
N ALA A 463 -13.60 20.95 19.28
CA ALA A 463 -12.52 20.67 18.35
C ALA A 463 -11.58 19.57 18.89
N ALA A 464 -11.15 18.67 17.99
CA ALA A 464 -10.20 17.61 18.31
C ALA A 464 -8.91 18.16 18.93
N SER A 465 -8.26 17.39 19.78
CA SER A 465 -7.12 17.85 20.59
C SER A 465 -5.89 18.29 19.77
N ASP A 466 -5.78 17.83 18.53
CA ASP A 466 -4.76 18.17 17.55
C ASP A 466 -5.12 19.43 16.72
N SER A 467 -6.36 19.88 16.79
CA SER A 467 -6.80 21.11 16.10
C SER A 467 -6.21 22.35 16.79
N PRO A 468 -5.76 23.38 16.03
CA PRO A 468 -5.39 24.68 16.58
C PRO A 468 -6.48 25.29 17.47
N LEU A 469 -7.74 25.09 17.11
CA LEU A 469 -8.90 25.60 17.85
C LEU A 469 -9.06 25.00 19.25
N ALA A 470 -8.56 23.78 19.50
CA ALA A 470 -8.57 23.19 20.84
C ALA A 470 -7.74 24.01 21.87
N MET A 471 -6.82 24.84 21.38
CA MET A 471 -6.03 25.74 22.23
C MET A 471 -6.90 26.77 22.95
N LEU A 472 -8.05 27.15 22.39
CA LEU A 472 -8.99 28.10 23.03
C LEU A 472 -9.43 27.62 24.43
N ASN A 473 -9.76 26.34 24.58
CA ASN A 473 -10.14 25.77 25.87
C ASN A 473 -9.00 25.75 26.88
N ARG A 474 -7.75 25.57 26.39
CA ARG A 474 -6.56 25.49 27.28
C ARG A 474 -6.09 26.84 27.77
N LEU A 475 -6.21 27.88 26.92
CA LEU A 475 -5.67 29.19 27.22
C LEU A 475 -6.64 30.08 28.01
N ASN A 476 -7.93 30.04 27.73
CA ASN A 476 -8.87 30.94 28.37
C ASN A 476 -10.33 30.42 28.42
N PRO A 477 -10.64 29.38 29.21
CA PRO A 477 -12.01 28.84 29.31
C PRO A 477 -13.03 29.88 29.85
N GLU A 478 -12.59 30.77 30.76
CA GLU A 478 -13.49 31.83 31.30
C GLU A 478 -13.89 32.87 30.25
N ALA A 479 -13.02 33.22 29.32
CA ALA A 479 -13.31 34.17 28.27
C ALA A 479 -14.40 33.66 27.32
N LEU A 480 -14.39 32.34 27.01
CA LEU A 480 -15.43 31.71 26.19
C LEU A 480 -16.81 31.74 26.89
N SER A 481 -16.83 31.65 28.22
CA SER A 481 -18.08 31.71 29.01
C SER A 481 -18.70 33.11 29.07
N ARG A 482 -17.99 34.15 28.66
CA ARG A 482 -18.48 35.55 28.64
C ARG A 482 -19.16 35.95 27.35
N ILE A 483 -18.98 35.19 26.27
CA ILE A 483 -19.55 35.45 24.96
C ILE A 483 -21.08 35.40 25.04
N ARG A 484 -21.76 36.42 24.51
CA ARG A 484 -23.21 36.55 24.58
C ARG A 484 -23.77 36.98 23.22
N PRO A 485 -24.06 36.02 22.33
CA PRO A 485 -24.80 36.38 21.13
C PRO A 485 -26.24 36.76 21.47
N ARG A 486 -26.74 37.76 20.79
CA ARG A 486 -28.14 38.20 20.83
C ARG A 486 -28.96 37.57 19.72
N ARG A 487 -28.27 37.15 18.64
CA ARG A 487 -28.86 36.53 17.46
C ARG A 487 -27.88 35.51 16.89
N ILE A 488 -28.40 34.42 16.38
CA ILE A 488 -27.61 33.40 15.72
C ILE A 488 -28.28 32.91 14.43
N GLN A 489 -27.50 32.51 13.46
CA GLN A 489 -27.96 31.82 12.28
C GLN A 489 -28.50 30.45 12.64
N GLY A 490 -29.75 30.15 12.28
CA GLY A 490 -30.29 28.81 12.34
C GLY A 490 -29.57 27.93 11.33
N VAL A 491 -29.20 26.72 11.73
CA VAL A 491 -28.54 25.74 10.85
C VAL A 491 -29.07 24.34 11.10
N ILE A 492 -29.10 23.54 10.03
CA ILE A 492 -29.46 22.12 10.07
C ILE A 492 -28.22 21.34 9.56
N THR A 493 -27.57 20.62 10.45
CA THR A 493 -26.40 19.79 10.13
C THR A 493 -26.85 18.41 9.62
N ALA A 494 -26.10 17.82 8.72
CA ALA A 494 -26.25 16.43 8.34
C ALA A 494 -25.46 15.57 9.34
N ASP A 495 -26.14 14.94 10.29
CA ASP A 495 -25.50 14.19 11.38
C ASP A 495 -24.70 12.96 10.90
N ASP A 496 -24.96 12.47 9.70
CA ASP A 496 -24.33 11.27 9.12
C ASP A 496 -23.23 11.57 8.07
N ASP A 497 -22.91 12.83 7.79
CA ASP A 497 -21.85 13.15 6.81
C ASP A 497 -20.47 13.16 7.49
N PRO A 498 -19.58 12.20 7.19
CA PRO A 498 -18.25 12.13 7.80
C PRO A 498 -17.33 13.30 7.42
N LYS A 499 -17.74 14.15 6.48
CA LYS A 499 -16.99 15.35 6.06
C LYS A 499 -17.36 16.58 6.88
N VAL A 500 -18.44 16.52 7.68
CA VAL A 500 -18.97 17.67 8.43
C VAL A 500 -18.74 17.43 9.93
N HIS A 501 -18.13 18.42 10.58
CA HIS A 501 -17.84 18.36 12.01
C HIS A 501 -18.27 19.65 12.70
N VAL A 502 -18.99 19.53 13.82
CA VAL A 502 -19.28 20.67 14.70
C VAL A 502 -18.07 20.88 15.60
N LEU A 503 -17.38 22.01 15.47
CA LEU A 503 -16.16 22.34 16.22
C LEU A 503 -16.45 23.15 17.48
N ALA A 504 -17.60 23.85 17.52
CA ALA A 504 -18.05 24.58 18.70
C ALA A 504 -19.58 24.64 18.75
N ARG A 505 -20.11 24.68 19.99
CA ARG A 505 -21.53 24.82 20.25
C ARG A 505 -21.80 26.02 21.16
N TRP A 506 -22.93 26.62 20.98
CA TRP A 506 -23.44 27.56 21.94
C TRP A 506 -23.92 26.86 23.21
N ASN A 507 -23.67 27.49 24.36
CA ASN A 507 -24.10 26.92 25.64
C ASN A 507 -25.59 27.28 25.90
N ASP A 508 -26.45 26.76 25.01
CA ASP A 508 -27.90 26.82 25.11
C ASP A 508 -28.50 25.42 25.37
N LEU A 509 -29.81 25.38 25.63
CA LEU A 509 -30.50 24.11 25.91
C LEU A 509 -30.42 23.09 24.77
N ASN A 510 -30.30 23.58 23.52
CA ASN A 510 -30.24 22.76 22.32
C ASN A 510 -28.81 22.47 21.88
N GLN A 511 -27.80 23.01 22.59
CA GLN A 511 -26.38 22.93 22.17
C GLN A 511 -26.21 23.27 20.69
N SER A 512 -26.81 24.40 20.30
CA SER A 512 -26.83 24.82 18.89
C SER A 512 -25.42 24.97 18.33
N PRO A 513 -25.16 24.53 17.09
CA PRO A 513 -23.85 24.71 16.47
C PRO A 513 -23.43 26.16 16.39
N ALA A 514 -22.20 26.46 16.79
CA ALA A 514 -21.59 27.80 16.75
C ALA A 514 -20.54 27.91 15.65
N LEU A 515 -19.76 26.83 15.44
CA LEU A 515 -18.75 26.71 14.40
C LEU A 515 -18.83 25.33 13.80
N ILE A 516 -18.96 25.26 12.48
CA ILE A 516 -19.10 24.02 11.73
C ILE A 516 -18.03 23.97 10.65
N GLU A 517 -17.32 22.84 10.55
CA GLU A 517 -16.33 22.57 9.52
C GLU A 517 -16.87 21.58 8.50
N LYS A 518 -16.50 21.79 7.23
CA LYS A 518 -16.67 20.80 6.16
C LYS A 518 -15.39 20.65 5.39
N LYS A 519 -14.97 19.39 5.16
CA LYS A 519 -13.91 19.09 4.22
C LYS A 519 -14.47 19.07 2.80
N PHE A 520 -13.89 19.87 1.90
CA PHE A 520 -14.30 19.96 0.50
C PHE A 520 -13.08 19.83 -0.42
N GLY A 521 -12.91 18.67 -1.02
CA GLY A 521 -11.68 18.33 -1.73
C GLY A 521 -10.48 18.30 -0.77
N GLU A 522 -9.45 19.08 -1.10
CA GLU A 522 -8.27 19.26 -0.24
C GLU A 522 -8.41 20.46 0.70
N GLY A 523 -9.41 21.35 0.48
CA GLY A 523 -9.67 22.50 1.32
C GLY A 523 -10.69 22.24 2.41
N ARG A 524 -10.90 23.29 3.22
CA ARG A 524 -11.85 23.28 4.34
C ARG A 524 -12.72 24.52 4.32
N VAL A 525 -13.97 24.35 4.70
CA VAL A 525 -14.93 25.43 4.85
C VAL A 525 -15.38 25.51 6.29
N LEU A 526 -15.26 26.69 6.91
CA LEU A 526 -15.79 26.99 8.22
C LEU A 526 -17.02 27.92 8.10
N LEU A 527 -18.06 27.59 8.84
CA LEU A 527 -19.25 28.40 9.00
C LEU A 527 -19.41 28.77 10.47
N TRP A 528 -19.26 30.06 10.79
CA TRP A 528 -19.72 30.62 12.06
C TRP A 528 -21.23 30.82 11.99
N THR A 529 -21.93 30.77 13.13
CA THR A 529 -23.37 31.05 13.21
C THR A 529 -23.68 32.43 13.81
N VAL A 530 -22.70 33.30 13.88
CA VAL A 530 -22.79 34.69 14.37
C VAL A 530 -22.02 35.57 13.40
N THR A 531 -22.38 36.89 13.35
CA THR A 531 -21.68 37.89 12.51
C THR A 531 -20.25 38.13 12.99
N ALA A 532 -19.42 38.66 12.11
CA ALA A 532 -18.05 39.05 12.43
C ALA A 532 -17.96 40.46 13.03
N ASP A 533 -19.06 41.22 12.99
CA ASP A 533 -19.25 42.56 13.54
C ASP A 533 -20.01 42.52 14.89
N ARG A 534 -20.48 43.69 15.33
CA ARG A 534 -21.22 43.84 16.58
C ARG A 534 -22.75 43.71 16.43
N SER A 535 -23.28 43.47 15.27
CA SER A 535 -24.73 43.46 15.02
C SER A 535 -25.42 42.33 15.81
N TRP A 536 -24.89 41.13 15.80
CA TRP A 536 -25.47 39.95 16.48
C TRP A 536 -24.81 39.60 17.82
N SER A 537 -23.61 40.12 18.11
CA SER A 537 -22.85 39.78 19.33
C SER A 537 -21.87 40.88 19.69
N ASP A 538 -21.56 41.05 20.99
CA ASP A 538 -20.46 41.91 21.43
C ASP A 538 -19.10 41.21 21.41
N TRP A 539 -19.05 39.96 20.97
CA TRP A 539 -17.85 39.15 20.94
C TRP A 539 -16.67 39.74 20.15
N PRO A 540 -16.88 40.43 19.00
CA PRO A 540 -15.78 41.05 18.25
C PRO A 540 -14.96 42.09 19.06
N THR A 541 -15.51 42.64 20.14
CA THR A 541 -14.79 43.56 21.02
C THR A 541 -13.97 42.86 22.14
N GLU A 542 -14.09 41.56 22.23
CA GLU A 542 -13.39 40.77 23.25
C GLU A 542 -12.06 40.19 22.69
N GLY A 543 -11.04 40.11 23.55
CA GLY A 543 -9.75 39.52 23.16
C GLY A 543 -9.83 38.05 22.70
N SER A 544 -10.85 37.31 23.16
CA SER A 544 -11.12 35.96 22.74
C SER A 544 -11.52 35.84 21.27
N PHE A 545 -12.14 36.86 20.67
CA PHE A 545 -12.48 36.95 19.27
C PHE A 545 -11.21 36.92 18.40
N VAL A 546 -10.22 37.77 18.75
CA VAL A 546 -8.92 37.83 18.06
C VAL A 546 -8.28 36.47 18.00
N LEU A 547 -8.23 35.78 19.13
CA LEU A 547 -7.60 34.46 19.22
C LEU A 547 -8.39 33.40 18.44
N ALA A 548 -9.72 33.38 18.61
CA ALA A 548 -10.60 32.45 17.90
C ALA A 548 -10.53 32.60 16.38
N THR A 549 -10.58 33.85 15.89
CA THR A 549 -10.52 34.17 14.46
C THR A 549 -9.16 33.76 13.88
N ARG A 550 -8.05 34.07 14.57
CA ARG A 550 -6.71 33.63 14.13
C ARG A 550 -6.55 32.11 14.08
N LEU A 551 -6.97 31.40 15.11
CA LEU A 551 -6.87 29.95 15.16
C LEU A 551 -7.80 29.27 14.13
N ALA A 552 -9.01 29.83 13.94
CA ALA A 552 -9.92 29.35 12.90
C ALA A 552 -9.35 29.58 11.50
N THR A 553 -8.81 30.75 11.21
CA THR A 553 -8.15 31.04 9.94
C THR A 553 -6.94 30.15 9.73
N GLN A 554 -6.11 29.95 10.78
CA GLN A 554 -4.97 29.04 10.71
C GLN A 554 -5.38 27.58 10.46
N SER A 555 -6.52 27.13 10.99
CA SER A 555 -7.01 25.77 10.80
C SER A 555 -7.48 25.50 9.36
N VAL A 556 -7.96 26.52 8.66
CA VAL A 556 -8.37 26.41 7.26
C VAL A 556 -7.31 26.86 6.28
N ALA A 557 -6.36 27.71 6.71
CA ALA A 557 -5.20 28.09 5.90
C ALA A 557 -4.39 26.85 5.63
N SER A 558 -4.66 26.21 4.56
CA SER A 558 -4.26 24.83 4.39
C SER A 558 -3.08 24.70 3.42
N GLN A 559 -2.41 23.82 3.47
CA GLN A 559 -2.12 22.44 3.20
C GLN A 559 -1.95 22.08 1.71
N VAL A 560 -1.53 23.02 0.90
CA VAL A 560 -1.15 22.72 -0.50
C VAL A 560 0.10 21.81 -0.60
N THR A 561 0.69 21.41 0.53
CA THR A 561 1.97 20.68 0.60
C THR A 561 1.85 19.15 0.54
N ARG A 562 0.67 18.56 0.31
CA ARG A 562 0.56 17.10 0.18
C ARG A 562 1.25 16.53 -1.06
N TRP A 563 1.37 17.32 -2.11
CA TRP A 563 2.01 16.91 -3.37
C TRP A 563 3.52 16.72 -3.25
N GLU A 564 4.14 17.36 -2.28
CA GLU A 564 5.60 17.44 -2.13
C GLU A 564 6.16 16.37 -1.20
N ASN A 565 5.28 15.64 -0.49
CA ASN A 565 5.67 14.62 0.47
C ASN A 565 4.96 13.30 0.13
N LEU A 566 5.73 12.35 -0.37
CA LEU A 566 5.25 11.09 -0.91
C LEU A 566 5.84 9.92 -0.11
N THR A 567 5.14 8.80 -0.15
CA THR A 567 5.68 7.50 0.24
C THR A 567 6.29 6.81 -0.99
N ALA A 568 7.38 6.09 -0.82
CA ALA A 568 7.99 5.33 -1.91
C ALA A 568 6.97 4.39 -2.58
N GLY A 569 6.92 4.44 -3.92
CA GLY A 569 5.92 3.73 -4.72
C GLY A 569 4.65 4.53 -5.04
N GLU A 570 4.40 5.67 -4.36
CA GLU A 570 3.32 6.59 -4.75
C GLU A 570 3.76 7.41 -5.96
N PRO A 571 2.92 7.55 -7.02
CA PRO A 571 3.32 8.31 -8.19
C PRO A 571 3.48 9.80 -7.89
N LEU A 572 4.58 10.39 -8.36
CA LEU A 572 4.79 11.83 -8.29
C LEU A 572 3.87 12.51 -9.30
N ARG A 573 2.89 13.27 -8.78
CA ARG A 573 1.93 14.02 -9.58
C ARG A 573 2.04 15.50 -9.26
N TYR A 574 2.31 16.31 -10.29
CA TYR A 574 2.37 17.76 -10.13
C TYR A 574 1.57 18.46 -11.23
N PRO A 575 0.51 19.20 -10.87
CA PRO A 575 -0.31 19.93 -11.83
C PRO A 575 0.38 21.22 -12.28
N PHE A 576 0.20 21.58 -13.53
CA PHE A 576 0.62 22.85 -14.11
C PHE A 576 -0.59 23.67 -14.52
N ASP A 577 -0.47 24.98 -14.39
CA ASP A 577 -1.44 25.89 -14.99
C ASP A 577 -1.38 25.76 -16.52
N LYS A 578 -2.55 25.65 -17.14
CA LYS A 578 -2.69 25.34 -18.58
C LYS A 578 -2.00 26.37 -19.48
N GLU A 579 -2.02 27.64 -19.07
CA GLU A 579 -1.46 28.73 -19.86
C GLU A 579 0.07 28.78 -19.77
N SER A 580 0.63 28.36 -18.64
CA SER A 580 2.06 28.40 -18.33
C SER A 580 2.75 27.03 -18.39
N ALA A 581 2.02 25.94 -18.69
CA ALA A 581 2.56 24.59 -18.72
C ALA A 581 3.74 24.45 -19.73
N PRO A 582 4.91 23.97 -19.29
CA PRO A 582 6.03 23.72 -20.17
C PRO A 582 5.74 22.50 -21.09
N ALA A 583 6.47 22.39 -22.20
CA ALA A 583 6.36 21.23 -23.07
C ALA A 583 7.03 19.98 -22.45
N THR A 584 8.12 20.20 -21.72
CA THR A 584 8.88 19.15 -21.05
C THR A 584 9.35 19.64 -19.70
N VAL A 585 9.55 18.72 -18.77
CA VAL A 585 10.18 18.94 -17.47
C VAL A 585 11.37 18.02 -17.30
N ASP A 586 12.36 18.47 -16.56
CA ASP A 586 13.55 17.69 -16.18
C ASP A 586 13.34 17.13 -14.79
N LEU A 587 13.21 15.79 -14.68
CA LEU A 587 13.07 15.06 -13.41
C LEU A 587 14.42 14.50 -13.00
N THR A 588 14.96 14.93 -11.87
CA THR A 588 16.18 14.39 -11.26
C THR A 588 15.82 13.49 -10.10
N LEU A 589 16.26 12.22 -10.15
CA LEU A 589 16.04 11.22 -9.12
C LEU A 589 17.11 11.30 -8.01
N PRO A 590 16.83 10.84 -6.79
CA PRO A 590 17.82 10.76 -5.72
C PRO A 590 19.06 9.95 -6.14
N GLY A 591 20.26 10.47 -5.83
CA GLY A 591 21.51 9.81 -6.16
C GLY A 591 21.91 9.80 -7.64
N ARG A 592 21.10 10.33 -8.55
CA ARG A 592 21.42 10.46 -9.98
C ARG A 592 21.73 11.90 -10.34
N ALA A 593 22.82 12.11 -11.08
CA ALA A 593 23.18 13.45 -11.57
C ALA A 593 22.44 13.82 -12.87
N ALA A 594 22.07 12.82 -13.67
CA ALA A 594 21.39 13.03 -14.95
C ALA A 594 19.87 13.15 -14.74
N ALA A 595 19.26 14.19 -15.31
CA ALA A 595 17.83 14.38 -15.33
C ALA A 595 17.16 13.52 -16.43
N ILE A 596 15.95 13.09 -16.16
CA ILE A 596 15.09 12.42 -17.13
C ILE A 596 14.14 13.48 -17.71
N VAL A 597 14.21 13.69 -19.03
CA VAL A 597 13.34 14.63 -19.72
C VAL A 597 11.96 13.98 -19.90
N THR A 598 10.93 14.52 -19.25
CA THR A 598 9.57 14.01 -19.30
C THR A 598 8.67 14.96 -20.07
N PRO A 599 8.01 14.54 -21.15
CA PRO A 599 7.06 15.35 -21.88
C PRO A 599 5.75 15.50 -21.08
N LEU A 600 5.11 16.67 -21.19
CA LEU A 600 3.79 16.93 -20.60
C LEU A 600 2.71 16.88 -21.69
N ASP A 601 1.60 16.21 -21.36
CA ASP A 601 0.40 16.24 -22.21
C ASP A 601 -0.39 17.53 -21.97
N ARG A 602 -0.16 18.52 -22.84
CA ARG A 602 -0.81 19.83 -22.79
C ARG A 602 -2.25 19.80 -23.32
N THR A 603 -2.73 18.68 -23.86
CA THR A 603 -4.11 18.53 -24.32
C THR A 603 -5.08 18.27 -23.16
N MET A 604 -4.58 17.85 -22.01
CA MET A 604 -5.37 17.66 -20.80
C MET A 604 -5.97 18.99 -20.31
N THR A 605 -7.10 18.92 -19.62
CA THR A 605 -7.73 20.08 -18.98
C THR A 605 -6.80 20.74 -17.98
N ILE A 606 -6.08 19.93 -17.22
CA ILE A 606 -5.01 20.32 -16.29
C ILE A 606 -3.78 19.51 -16.68
N PRO A 607 -2.80 20.11 -17.38
CA PRO A 607 -1.53 19.46 -17.68
C PRO A 607 -0.84 19.07 -16.36
N ARG A 608 -0.32 17.84 -16.28
CA ARG A 608 0.36 17.38 -15.07
C ARG A 608 1.58 16.54 -15.40
N LEU A 609 2.59 16.62 -14.56
CA LEU A 609 3.61 15.59 -14.48
C LEU A 609 3.00 14.38 -13.76
N ASP A 610 3.17 13.21 -14.34
CA ASP A 610 2.79 11.93 -13.73
C ASP A 610 3.98 10.98 -13.90
N SER A 611 4.72 10.74 -12.82
CA SER A 611 5.88 9.86 -12.83
C SER A 611 5.69 8.75 -11.79
N PRO A 612 5.65 7.49 -12.22
CA PRO A 612 5.55 6.35 -11.30
C PRO A 612 6.88 6.00 -10.63
N ASP A 613 8.01 6.54 -11.09
CA ASP A 613 9.36 6.15 -10.62
C ASP A 613 9.75 6.86 -9.32
N THR A 614 9.05 6.52 -8.23
CA THR A 614 9.29 7.04 -6.87
C THR A 614 9.68 5.92 -5.90
N TYR A 615 10.31 4.86 -6.39
CA TYR A 615 10.62 3.68 -5.58
C TYR A 615 11.82 3.85 -4.64
N ARG A 616 12.59 4.92 -4.77
CA ARG A 616 13.70 5.24 -3.87
C ARG A 616 13.36 6.44 -2.99
N SER A 617 13.69 6.36 -1.71
CA SER A 617 13.58 7.48 -0.77
C SER A 617 14.63 8.55 -1.07
N GLY A 618 14.30 9.80 -0.76
CA GLY A 618 15.16 10.96 -0.99
C GLY A 618 14.42 12.14 -1.61
N ILE A 619 15.21 13.10 -2.09
CA ILE A 619 14.69 14.32 -2.68
C ILE A 619 14.70 14.21 -4.20
N TYR A 620 13.52 14.29 -4.79
CA TYR A 620 13.27 14.39 -6.22
C TYR A 620 13.19 15.86 -6.62
N ARG A 621 13.74 16.19 -7.77
CA ARG A 621 13.74 17.58 -8.26
C ARG A 621 13.14 17.65 -9.63
N VAL A 622 12.12 18.47 -9.77
CA VAL A 622 11.49 18.83 -11.06
C VAL A 622 11.90 20.22 -11.43
N SER A 623 12.46 20.41 -12.61
CA SER A 623 12.86 21.72 -13.10
C SER A 623 12.34 21.97 -14.53
N TRP A 624 11.99 23.22 -14.80
CA TRP A 624 11.50 23.65 -16.09
C TRP A 624 11.78 25.14 -16.33
N LYS A 625 11.50 25.61 -17.54
CA LYS A 625 11.53 27.03 -17.85
C LYS A 625 10.16 27.64 -17.67
N GLY A 626 10.06 28.66 -16.83
CA GLY A 626 8.84 29.42 -16.67
C GLY A 626 8.45 30.22 -17.91
N PRO A 627 7.30 30.93 -17.88
CA PRO A 627 6.79 31.67 -19.03
C PRO A 627 7.73 32.72 -19.61
N THR A 628 8.55 33.37 -18.76
CA THR A 628 9.55 34.37 -19.15
C THR A 628 10.94 33.78 -19.43
N GLY A 629 11.05 32.43 -19.36
CA GLY A 629 12.31 31.69 -19.60
C GLY A 629 13.19 31.52 -18.38
N GLU A 630 12.75 31.99 -17.21
CA GLU A 630 13.44 31.77 -15.92
C GLU A 630 13.42 30.28 -15.53
N PRO A 631 14.47 29.79 -14.89
CA PRO A 631 14.49 28.44 -14.38
C PRO A 631 13.61 28.35 -13.13
N VAL A 632 12.61 27.49 -13.18
CA VAL A 632 11.77 27.14 -12.04
C VAL A 632 12.15 25.74 -11.55
N LYS A 633 12.20 25.56 -10.24
CA LYS A 633 12.56 24.32 -9.58
C LYS A 633 11.55 24.01 -8.49
N ARG A 634 11.11 22.76 -8.40
CA ARG A 634 10.33 22.22 -7.30
C ARG A 634 10.95 20.93 -6.80
N GLU A 635 10.93 20.74 -5.49
CA GLU A 635 11.46 19.56 -4.84
C GLU A 635 10.37 18.78 -4.14
N PHE A 636 10.54 17.46 -4.13
CA PHE A 636 9.58 16.50 -3.56
C PHE A 636 10.36 15.55 -2.67
N ALA A 637 9.86 15.33 -1.47
CA ALA A 637 10.41 14.35 -0.57
C ALA A 637 9.68 13.02 -0.74
N VAL A 638 10.43 11.96 -0.93
CA VAL A 638 9.91 10.59 -0.93
C VAL A 638 10.48 9.89 0.29
N SER A 639 9.62 9.38 1.15
CA SER A 639 10.00 8.64 2.36
C SER A 639 9.71 7.15 2.19
N PRO A 640 10.43 6.26 2.89
CA PRO A 640 10.23 4.81 2.77
C PRO A 640 8.85 4.39 3.28
N ASP A 641 8.35 3.26 2.77
CA ASP A 641 7.09 2.67 3.24
C ASP A 641 7.30 1.88 4.54
N SER A 642 7.05 2.52 5.68
CA SER A 642 7.23 1.91 7.00
C SER A 642 6.29 0.73 7.31
N ARG A 643 5.29 0.46 6.47
CA ARG A 643 4.42 -0.73 6.62
C ARG A 643 5.21 -2.00 6.32
N ASP A 644 6.12 -1.94 5.36
CA ASP A 644 6.97 -3.06 4.93
C ASP A 644 8.17 -3.30 5.89
N SER A 645 8.37 -2.39 6.85
CA SER A 645 9.41 -2.54 7.89
C SER A 645 8.99 -3.46 9.05
N ARG A 646 7.72 -3.90 9.08
CA ARG A 646 7.24 -4.86 10.09
C ARG A 646 7.67 -6.25 9.73
N LEU A 647 8.68 -6.77 10.46
CA LEU A 647 9.25 -8.09 10.22
C LEU A 647 8.40 -9.21 10.88
N VAL A 648 7.14 -9.33 10.47
CA VAL A 648 6.24 -10.40 10.89
C VAL A 648 6.26 -11.50 9.84
N LYS A 649 6.90 -12.63 10.14
CA LYS A 649 7.03 -13.75 9.22
C LYS A 649 5.71 -14.53 9.13
N LEU A 650 5.23 -14.77 7.90
CA LEU A 650 4.11 -15.66 7.68
C LEU A 650 4.52 -17.11 7.86
N THR A 651 3.70 -17.88 8.57
CA THR A 651 3.78 -19.35 8.52
C THR A 651 3.21 -19.86 7.21
N ASP A 652 3.60 -21.08 6.80
CA ASP A 652 3.07 -21.70 5.58
C ASP A 652 1.52 -21.77 5.58
N GLU A 653 0.93 -22.03 6.75
CA GLU A 653 -0.52 -22.07 6.92
C GLU A 653 -1.16 -20.70 6.74
N ALA A 654 -0.61 -19.66 7.37
CA ALA A 654 -1.10 -18.28 7.25
C ALA A 654 -0.97 -17.79 5.80
N PHE A 655 0.15 -18.09 5.14
CA PHE A 655 0.36 -17.74 3.74
C PHE A 655 -0.67 -18.40 2.81
N ARG A 656 -0.99 -19.69 3.02
CA ARG A 656 -2.02 -20.39 2.23
C ARG A 656 -3.41 -19.77 2.34
N VAL A 657 -3.72 -19.11 3.46
CA VAL A 657 -5.01 -18.41 3.63
C VAL A 657 -5.17 -17.28 2.59
N PHE A 658 -4.10 -16.54 2.30
CA PHE A 658 -4.11 -15.50 1.28
C PHE A 658 -4.26 -16.04 -0.14
N LEU A 659 -3.86 -17.30 -0.40
CA LEU A 659 -3.87 -17.92 -1.72
C LEU A 659 -5.19 -18.62 -2.06
N GLY A 660 -6.19 -18.61 -1.18
CA GLY A 660 -7.50 -19.22 -1.42
C GLY A 660 -7.40 -20.72 -1.73
N LYS A 661 -7.85 -21.14 -2.91
CA LYS A 661 -7.85 -22.55 -3.35
C LYS A 661 -6.53 -23.02 -3.96
N LEU A 662 -5.63 -22.11 -4.29
CA LEU A 662 -4.35 -22.45 -4.91
C LEU A 662 -3.39 -23.07 -3.88
N VAL A 663 -2.84 -24.23 -4.19
CA VAL A 663 -1.89 -24.92 -3.32
C VAL A 663 -0.47 -24.64 -3.82
N PRO A 664 0.31 -23.82 -3.12
CA PRO A 664 1.68 -23.50 -3.53
C PRO A 664 2.65 -24.66 -3.18
N GLN A 665 3.75 -24.74 -3.92
CA GLN A 665 4.94 -25.48 -3.53
C GLN A 665 5.91 -24.49 -2.86
N ILE A 666 6.03 -24.53 -1.53
CA ILE A 666 6.90 -23.65 -0.76
C ILE A 666 8.25 -24.32 -0.55
N VAL A 667 9.32 -23.61 -0.82
CA VAL A 667 10.72 -24.04 -0.64
C VAL A 667 11.41 -23.01 0.24
N HIS A 668 11.77 -23.41 1.46
CA HIS A 668 12.55 -22.56 2.36
C HIS A 668 14.03 -22.64 2.00
N VAL A 669 14.63 -21.51 1.68
CA VAL A 669 16.04 -21.39 1.31
C VAL A 669 16.88 -21.18 2.56
N SER A 670 17.45 -22.26 3.10
CA SER A 670 18.32 -22.21 4.27
C SER A 670 19.79 -22.42 3.87
N GLY A 671 20.65 -21.45 4.21
CA GLY A 671 22.11 -21.54 4.03
C GLY A 671 22.64 -21.05 2.67
N GLU A 672 23.96 -21.21 2.47
CA GLU A 672 24.65 -20.75 1.24
C GLU A 672 24.48 -21.68 0.04
N ALA A 673 24.11 -22.93 0.27
CA ALA A 673 23.90 -23.93 -0.78
C ALA A 673 22.41 -24.23 -0.95
N LEU A 674 21.86 -23.82 -2.09
CA LEU A 674 20.52 -24.20 -2.51
C LEU A 674 20.52 -25.67 -2.94
N ASP A 675 19.98 -26.54 -2.09
CA ASP A 675 19.59 -27.88 -2.54
C ASP A 675 18.21 -27.81 -3.23
N ILE A 676 18.13 -27.08 -4.37
CA ILE A 676 16.93 -26.99 -5.21
C ILE A 676 16.48 -28.38 -5.68
N ALA A 677 17.40 -29.36 -5.65
CA ALA A 677 17.11 -30.75 -5.87
C ALA A 677 16.20 -31.36 -4.78
N ALA A 678 16.07 -30.73 -3.59
CA ALA A 678 15.17 -31.20 -2.54
C ALA A 678 13.69 -30.92 -2.84
N ALA A 679 13.37 -29.90 -3.67
CA ALA A 679 12.03 -29.68 -4.21
C ALA A 679 11.71 -30.63 -5.37
N GLY A 680 11.97 -31.93 -5.16
CA GLY A 680 11.68 -32.96 -6.14
C GLY A 680 10.19 -33.09 -6.38
N SER A 681 9.79 -33.20 -7.64
CA SER A 681 8.42 -33.50 -8.04
C SER A 681 7.91 -34.74 -7.31
N GLU A 682 6.78 -34.63 -6.63
CA GLU A 682 6.09 -35.75 -6.00
C GLU A 682 5.67 -36.74 -7.09
N LEU A 683 6.36 -37.90 -7.13
CA LEU A 683 6.12 -38.93 -8.14
C LEU A 683 4.88 -39.81 -7.84
N TRP A 684 4.24 -39.63 -6.68
CA TRP A 684 3.12 -40.48 -6.26
C TRP A 684 1.93 -40.47 -7.24
N ARG A 685 1.66 -39.37 -7.92
CA ARG A 685 0.57 -39.26 -8.93
C ARG A 685 0.81 -40.24 -10.10
N TYR A 686 2.03 -40.38 -10.53
CA TYR A 686 2.39 -41.33 -11.60
C TYR A 686 2.31 -42.78 -11.10
N VAL A 687 2.74 -43.05 -9.87
CA VAL A 687 2.63 -44.35 -9.23
C VAL A 687 1.18 -44.77 -9.11
N VAL A 688 0.26 -43.86 -8.74
CA VAL A 688 -1.19 -44.14 -8.69
C VAL A 688 -1.77 -44.48 -10.09
N ARG A 689 -1.35 -43.80 -11.14
CA ARG A 689 -1.77 -44.11 -12.53
C ARG A 689 -1.29 -45.51 -12.94
N VAL A 690 -0.07 -45.85 -12.61
CA VAL A 690 0.48 -47.22 -12.86
C VAL A 690 -0.28 -48.27 -12.04
N LEU A 691 -0.60 -48.00 -10.79
CA LEU A 691 -1.41 -48.87 -9.94
C LEU A 691 -2.81 -49.11 -10.55
N LEU A 692 -3.49 -48.05 -11.00
CA LEU A 692 -4.79 -48.14 -11.69
C LEU A 692 -4.68 -49.01 -12.97
N GLY A 693 -3.65 -48.79 -13.77
CA GLY A 693 -3.36 -49.62 -14.95
C GLY A 693 -3.17 -51.08 -14.60
N LEU A 694 -2.37 -51.41 -13.56
CA LEU A 694 -2.16 -52.79 -13.09
C LEU A 694 -3.45 -53.44 -12.62
N LEU A 695 -4.32 -52.74 -11.89
CA LEU A 695 -5.61 -53.27 -11.43
C LEU A 695 -6.59 -53.52 -12.58
N ILE A 696 -6.60 -52.67 -13.61
CA ILE A 696 -7.41 -52.91 -14.81
C ILE A 696 -6.90 -54.14 -15.58
N VAL A 697 -5.58 -54.25 -15.79
CA VAL A 697 -4.99 -55.41 -16.46
C VAL A 697 -5.25 -56.70 -15.69
N GLU A 698 -5.10 -56.68 -14.34
CA GLU A 698 -5.38 -57.85 -13.49
C GLU A 698 -6.84 -58.28 -13.63
N THR A 699 -7.81 -57.33 -13.54
CA THR A 699 -9.22 -57.64 -13.63
C THR A 699 -9.61 -58.20 -15.00
N LEU A 700 -9.10 -57.61 -16.08
CA LEU A 700 -9.35 -58.07 -17.44
C LEU A 700 -8.74 -59.48 -17.67
N LEU A 701 -7.52 -59.71 -17.19
CA LEU A 701 -6.86 -60.99 -17.31
C LEU A 701 -7.54 -62.08 -16.49
N ALA A 702 -7.98 -61.75 -15.27
CA ALA A 702 -8.75 -62.67 -14.43
C ALA A 702 -10.09 -63.06 -15.09
N ALA A 703 -10.85 -62.07 -15.63
CA ALA A 703 -12.09 -62.31 -16.33
C ALA A 703 -11.90 -63.11 -17.64
N TRP A 704 -10.79 -62.89 -18.36
CA TRP A 704 -10.45 -63.64 -19.56
C TRP A 704 -10.10 -65.10 -19.25
N ILE A 705 -9.33 -65.38 -18.17
CA ILE A 705 -9.00 -66.70 -17.70
C ILE A 705 -10.26 -67.46 -17.25
N ASP A 706 -11.16 -66.77 -16.53
CA ASP A 706 -12.40 -67.37 -16.00
C ASP A 706 -13.41 -67.70 -17.11
N ARG A 707 -13.48 -66.92 -18.22
CA ARG A 707 -14.30 -67.23 -19.40
C ARG A 707 -13.79 -68.42 -20.24
N ARG A 708 -12.54 -68.84 -20.03
CA ARG A 708 -11.94 -70.00 -20.74
C ARG A 708 -11.91 -71.28 -19.92
N ARG A 709 -12.32 -71.22 -18.70
CA ARG A 709 -12.59 -72.38 -17.82
C ARG A 709 -14.04 -72.82 -17.97
#